data_7d714e1a3c2bf667a3533e38b8c7b222
#
_entry.id   7d714e1a3c2bf667a3533e38b8c7b222
#
_cell.length_a   1.000
_cell.length_b   1.000
_cell.length_c   1.000
_cell.angle_alpha   90.00
_cell.angle_beta   90.00
_cell.angle_gamma   90.00
#
_symmetry.space_group_name_H-M   'P 1'
#
loop_
_entity.id
_entity.type
_entity.pdbx_description
1 polymer ?
#
loop_
_entity_poly.entity_id
_entity_poly.type
_entity_poly.pdbx_seq_one_letter_code
_entity_poly.pdbx_strand_id
1 'polypeptide(L)'
;MKNFIGIDLGTTNSAICSYDGKETRIWKSPDQHDVTPSAILFARRGNKYLGTWAYNSAPWQHESAALLFKRLMGTSTPIKLPALDLTMTPEECSSEILKLLFGYLPEEMRNDPDTATVITVPAAFNQMQKDATMQAASMAGIGRVALMQEPVAAVMSVMRSRSTEGIFMIYDLGGGTLDIAIAESLGGRVNLLANGGIAMCGGRDFDRLIMDNVVKPWLFDTFDLPDDFSANPTFETHKRVSLWVTEKAKIELSAKDETTIFLSEDQMRCKDLAGNDMFLEIPFSREQMNKLIDEKINESLDAARETLSKAGLSPQDLERIVFVGGPTNYKPLRDKVAFELGIPGSTDVNPMTAVAEGASVFAESIDWSSQSHSRKNTRGKISSGDGMLLSFNYIARTPDVKAKIIAQITGKVTAGSEFQIDSIETGWTSGRLPLNHGTTVEVMLPNKGDNTFKVFVFDSKGGSLALDQDKIVISRTAATIDAIPASHSIFIEVLSKIGGRPEPYFLVKSGDHLPQKGEITFKAAESLKAGAIGSLNFKVWEGDIDDPITDNRPIGTVKINGNDFDDGVIPAGAKLECSYEIHDSGAVVIEVSVPCVGGTFNSGKNFYSRQEGQLDFTSASALVSEEGLRTLKRVEEIQAVVDDPKLDQARRKLDLATSLEPDESESEKSQEAMEKVLEAKRLIAQVRKEHLKEIRQIDLDAVTSFFDSQVRELARTSEVAAFDNLAKTAQRSIKGNDQDFEYHLRDLRGKNFDILWRQDWFVVERFKFLSNAPHLFSDKHLYTELITLGTQCLSADDIEKLRPIVAQLSLMRIVSGPDNEMLDNANIIKA
;
A
#
# COMPACT_ATOMS: atom_id res chain seq x y z
N MET A 1 1.30 -12.02 32.24
CA MET A 1 2.17 -10.98 31.64
C MET A 1 1.57 -10.64 30.30
N LYS A 2 1.54 -9.40 29.89
CA LYS A 2 1.10 -9.04 28.54
C LYS A 2 2.15 -9.52 27.54
N ASN A 3 1.74 -10.24 26.52
CA ASN A 3 2.64 -10.75 25.48
C ASN A 3 2.51 -9.86 24.25
N PHE A 4 3.59 -9.25 23.82
CA PHE A 4 3.67 -8.42 22.64
C PHE A 4 4.42 -9.18 21.56
N ILE A 5 3.79 -9.43 20.43
CA ILE A 5 4.32 -10.22 19.35
C ILE A 5 4.62 -9.33 18.15
N GLY A 6 5.78 -9.49 17.55
CA GLY A 6 6.17 -8.90 16.28
C GLY A 6 6.39 -9.97 15.23
N ILE A 7 5.77 -9.84 14.08
CA ILE A 7 5.96 -10.73 12.94
C ILE A 7 6.47 -9.91 11.76
N ASP A 8 7.62 -10.26 11.27
CA ASP A 8 8.10 -9.85 9.96
C ASP A 8 7.66 -10.88 8.93
N LEU A 9 6.64 -10.54 8.14
CA LEU A 9 6.18 -11.36 7.04
C LEU A 9 6.93 -10.96 5.77
N GLY A 10 8.11 -11.56 5.54
CA GLY A 10 8.98 -11.21 4.41
C GLY A 10 8.63 -11.91 3.10
N THR A 11 9.10 -11.38 1.98
CA THR A 11 8.93 -11.98 0.64
C THR A 11 9.63 -13.33 0.52
N THR A 12 10.84 -13.45 1.08
CA THR A 12 11.65 -14.67 1.04
C THR A 12 11.77 -15.34 2.39
N ASN A 13 11.96 -14.56 3.46
CA ASN A 13 12.11 -15.04 4.81
C ASN A 13 11.22 -14.27 5.75
N SER A 14 10.66 -14.94 6.74
CA SER A 14 9.81 -14.37 7.78
C SER A 14 10.37 -14.69 9.17
N ALA A 15 10.09 -13.85 10.14
CA ALA A 15 10.52 -14.00 11.52
C ALA A 15 9.42 -13.66 12.51
N ILE A 16 9.49 -14.24 13.71
CA ILE A 16 8.58 -13.94 14.82
C ILE A 16 9.36 -13.70 16.10
N CYS A 17 9.01 -12.63 16.78
CA CYS A 17 9.60 -12.21 18.04
C CYS A 17 8.52 -11.95 19.08
N SER A 18 8.81 -12.23 20.35
CA SER A 18 8.01 -11.76 21.48
C SER A 18 8.77 -10.77 22.34
N TYR A 19 8.05 -9.84 22.95
CA TYR A 19 8.56 -8.88 23.90
C TYR A 19 7.73 -8.92 25.19
N ASP A 20 8.37 -9.01 26.35
CA ASP A 20 7.73 -9.14 27.67
C ASP A 20 7.73 -7.83 28.48
N GLY A 21 8.12 -6.71 27.85
CA GLY A 21 8.33 -5.41 28.50
C GLY A 21 9.78 -5.18 28.98
N LYS A 22 10.67 -6.18 28.82
CA LYS A 22 12.09 -6.10 29.20
C LYS A 22 13.02 -6.59 28.10
N GLU A 23 12.77 -7.79 27.59
CA GLU A 23 13.63 -8.47 26.62
C GLU A 23 12.82 -8.96 25.42
N THR A 24 13.44 -8.93 24.25
CA THR A 24 12.92 -9.57 23.04
C THR A 24 13.42 -10.99 22.96
N ARG A 25 12.57 -11.87 22.41
CA ARG A 25 12.94 -13.28 22.16
C ARG A 25 12.50 -13.65 20.77
N ILE A 26 13.49 -13.99 19.92
CA ILE A 26 13.22 -14.62 18.61
C ILE A 26 12.81 -16.06 18.81
N TRP A 27 11.70 -16.45 18.19
CA TRP A 27 11.23 -17.84 18.19
C TRP A 27 11.72 -18.53 16.92
N LYS A 28 12.58 -19.51 17.14
CA LYS A 28 13.28 -20.21 16.07
C LYS A 28 12.39 -21.24 15.38
N SER A 29 12.67 -21.49 14.11
CA SER A 29 12.10 -22.61 13.39
C SER A 29 12.47 -23.97 14.06
N PRO A 30 11.79 -25.06 13.72
CA PRO A 30 12.18 -26.39 14.19
C PRO A 30 13.64 -26.75 13.86
N ASP A 31 14.17 -26.21 12.75
CA ASP A 31 15.56 -26.38 12.31
C ASP A 31 16.53 -25.41 13.02
N GLN A 32 16.09 -24.73 14.08
CA GLN A 32 16.86 -23.78 14.90
C GLN A 32 17.36 -22.52 14.15
N HIS A 33 16.72 -22.13 13.06
CA HIS A 33 16.99 -20.88 12.36
C HIS A 33 16.16 -19.73 12.95
N ASP A 34 16.73 -18.53 13.00
CA ASP A 34 16.07 -17.31 13.49
C ASP A 34 15.00 -16.81 12.51
N VAL A 35 15.09 -17.21 11.25
CA VAL A 35 14.13 -16.89 10.18
C VAL A 35 13.61 -18.16 9.52
N THR A 36 12.42 -18.07 8.97
CA THR A 36 11.74 -19.15 8.26
C THR A 36 11.49 -18.74 6.82
N PRO A 37 11.93 -19.49 5.81
CA PRO A 37 11.59 -19.20 4.43
C PRO A 37 10.08 -19.14 4.21
N SER A 38 9.61 -18.11 3.49
CA SER A 38 8.21 -17.91 3.11
C SER A 38 7.85 -18.83 1.92
N ALA A 39 7.86 -20.14 2.18
CA ALA A 39 7.72 -21.18 1.19
C ALA A 39 6.73 -22.24 1.65
N ILE A 40 5.89 -22.73 0.72
CA ILE A 40 4.90 -23.76 0.95
C ILE A 40 5.04 -24.81 -0.15
N LEU A 41 5.12 -26.07 0.23
CA LEU A 41 5.04 -27.20 -0.68
C LEU A 41 3.81 -28.04 -0.32
N PHE A 42 2.89 -28.15 -1.24
CA PHE A 42 1.69 -28.98 -1.08
C PHE A 42 1.98 -30.40 -1.58
N ALA A 43 1.68 -31.38 -0.76
CA ALA A 43 1.81 -32.78 -1.10
C ALA A 43 0.44 -33.40 -1.35
N ARG A 44 0.43 -34.59 -1.98
CA ARG A 44 -0.80 -35.36 -2.18
C ARG A 44 -1.51 -35.62 -0.86
N ARG A 45 -2.85 -35.72 -0.86
CA ARG A 45 -3.70 -35.95 0.32
C ARG A 45 -3.78 -34.76 1.29
N GLY A 46 -3.49 -33.53 0.82
CA GLY A 46 -3.66 -32.31 1.61
C GLY A 46 -2.55 -32.07 2.64
N ASN A 47 -1.46 -32.85 2.65
CA ASN A 47 -0.31 -32.58 3.47
C ASN A 47 0.42 -31.32 2.96
N LYS A 48 0.99 -30.52 3.88
CA LYS A 48 1.76 -29.32 3.58
C LYS A 48 3.11 -29.38 4.27
N TYR A 49 4.12 -28.95 3.57
CA TYR A 49 5.43 -28.66 4.13
C TYR A 49 5.70 -27.16 4.00
N LEU A 50 6.27 -26.57 5.02
CA LEU A 50 6.45 -25.13 5.16
C LEU A 50 7.91 -24.81 5.51
N GLY A 51 8.38 -23.61 5.18
CA GLY A 51 9.71 -23.14 5.56
C GLY A 51 10.85 -23.81 4.79
N THR A 52 11.94 -24.17 5.48
CA THR A 52 13.21 -24.60 4.88
C THR A 52 13.06 -25.81 3.96
N TRP A 53 12.28 -26.80 4.35
CA TRP A 53 12.09 -28.00 3.54
C TRP A 53 11.32 -27.72 2.25
N ALA A 54 10.25 -26.91 2.36
CA ALA A 54 9.48 -26.48 1.20
C ALA A 54 10.35 -25.67 0.23
N TYR A 55 11.10 -24.71 0.76
CA TYR A 55 11.99 -23.85 -0.03
C TYR A 55 13.02 -24.65 -0.81
N ASN A 56 13.70 -25.58 -0.13
CA ASN A 56 14.75 -26.41 -0.77
C ASN A 56 14.19 -27.44 -1.78
N SER A 57 12.90 -27.81 -1.67
CA SER A 57 12.27 -28.78 -2.59
C SER A 57 11.53 -28.11 -3.75
N ALA A 58 11.13 -26.86 -3.57
CA ALA A 58 10.32 -26.10 -4.52
C ALA A 58 10.88 -26.02 -5.95
N PRO A 59 12.20 -25.89 -6.19
CA PRO A 59 12.74 -25.83 -7.56
C PRO A 59 12.39 -27.04 -8.41
N TRP A 60 12.41 -28.24 -7.81
CA TRP A 60 12.07 -29.50 -8.50
C TRP A 60 10.59 -29.87 -8.46
N GLN A 61 9.81 -29.26 -7.57
CA GLN A 61 8.38 -29.53 -7.37
C GLN A 61 7.56 -28.25 -7.50
N HIS A 62 7.96 -27.39 -8.43
CA HIS A 62 7.38 -26.05 -8.61
C HIS A 62 5.86 -26.07 -8.87
N GLU A 63 5.34 -27.11 -9.57
CA GLU A 63 3.91 -27.28 -9.83
C GLU A 63 3.07 -27.54 -8.55
N SER A 64 3.74 -27.80 -7.42
CA SER A 64 3.13 -28.04 -6.11
C SER A 64 3.60 -27.04 -5.06
N ALA A 65 4.44 -26.06 -5.42
CA ALA A 65 5.06 -25.12 -4.51
C ALA A 65 4.57 -23.69 -4.71
N ALA A 66 4.33 -22.99 -3.60
CA ALA A 66 4.04 -21.55 -3.58
C ALA A 66 5.20 -20.79 -2.94
N LEU A 67 5.77 -19.85 -3.68
CA LEU A 67 6.86 -18.96 -3.30
C LEU A 67 6.53 -17.52 -3.71
N LEU A 68 7.19 -16.55 -3.09
CA LEU A 68 7.15 -15.13 -3.46
C LEU A 68 5.74 -14.48 -3.48
N PHE A 69 4.75 -15.15 -2.93
CA PHE A 69 3.36 -14.73 -2.93
C PHE A 69 3.11 -13.37 -2.26
N LYS A 70 4.01 -12.91 -1.36
CA LYS A 70 3.92 -11.56 -0.77
C LYS A 70 3.99 -10.46 -1.84
N ARG A 71 4.75 -10.65 -2.94
CA ARG A 71 4.79 -9.69 -4.05
C ARG A 71 3.44 -9.51 -4.73
N LEU A 72 2.61 -10.56 -4.73
CA LEU A 72 1.29 -10.58 -5.35
C LEU A 72 0.15 -10.18 -4.39
N MET A 73 0.46 -9.85 -3.13
CA MET A 73 -0.53 -9.40 -2.16
C MET A 73 -1.28 -8.18 -2.69
N GLY A 74 -2.60 -8.15 -2.46
CA GLY A 74 -3.47 -7.07 -2.92
C GLY A 74 -3.75 -7.09 -4.43
N THR A 75 -3.36 -8.17 -5.15
CA THR A 75 -3.73 -8.42 -6.54
C THR A 75 -4.68 -9.60 -6.64
N SER A 76 -5.35 -9.78 -7.78
CA SER A 76 -6.16 -10.97 -8.05
C SER A 76 -5.38 -12.11 -8.70
N THR A 77 -4.04 -11.99 -8.74
CA THR A 77 -3.16 -12.98 -9.37
C THR A 77 -3.20 -14.30 -8.60
N PRO A 78 -3.66 -15.40 -9.23
CA PRO A 78 -3.77 -16.68 -8.56
C PRO A 78 -2.41 -17.40 -8.44
N ILE A 79 -2.19 -18.07 -7.32
CA ILE A 79 -1.11 -19.03 -7.14
C ILE A 79 -1.61 -20.39 -7.61
N LYS A 80 -1.22 -20.77 -8.81
CA LYS A 80 -1.62 -22.04 -9.44
C LYS A 80 -0.68 -23.18 -9.02
N LEU A 81 -1.26 -24.30 -8.64
CA LEU A 81 -0.57 -25.52 -8.24
C LEU A 81 -1.05 -26.68 -9.15
N PRO A 82 -0.57 -26.72 -10.41
CA PRO A 82 -1.14 -27.61 -11.44
C PRO A 82 -1.08 -29.09 -11.09
N ALA A 83 -0.02 -29.55 -10.40
CA ALA A 83 0.11 -30.96 -10.00
C ALA A 83 -1.00 -31.45 -9.06
N LEU A 84 -1.76 -30.53 -8.45
CA LEU A 84 -2.81 -30.81 -7.47
C LEU A 84 -4.19 -30.32 -7.92
N ASP A 85 -4.28 -29.69 -9.08
CA ASP A 85 -5.50 -28.97 -9.55
C ASP A 85 -6.02 -28.01 -8.48
N LEU A 86 -5.10 -27.26 -7.86
CA LEU A 86 -5.39 -26.33 -6.77
C LEU A 86 -4.97 -24.92 -7.17
N THR A 87 -5.81 -23.97 -6.80
CA THR A 87 -5.51 -22.54 -6.94
C THR A 87 -5.69 -21.88 -5.58
N MET A 88 -4.72 -21.04 -5.19
CA MET A 88 -4.75 -20.29 -3.94
C MET A 88 -4.57 -18.79 -4.21
N THR A 89 -5.06 -17.98 -3.30
CA THR A 89 -4.75 -16.53 -3.31
C THR A 89 -3.44 -16.25 -2.57
N PRO A 90 -2.79 -15.10 -2.84
CA PRO A 90 -1.62 -14.67 -2.08
C PRO A 90 -1.90 -14.55 -0.57
N GLU A 91 -3.11 -14.14 -0.19
CA GLU A 91 -3.57 -14.04 1.19
C GLU A 91 -3.65 -15.41 1.88
N GLU A 92 -4.19 -16.43 1.19
CA GLU A 92 -4.24 -17.81 1.69
C GLU A 92 -2.83 -18.35 1.92
N CYS A 93 -1.91 -18.15 0.97
CA CYS A 93 -0.51 -18.55 1.13
C CYS A 93 0.16 -17.82 2.30
N SER A 94 -0.03 -16.50 2.41
CA SER A 94 0.50 -15.70 3.52
C SER A 94 -0.07 -16.15 4.86
N SER A 95 -1.35 -16.53 4.92
CA SER A 95 -1.98 -17.03 6.13
C SER A 95 -1.34 -18.33 6.63
N GLU A 96 -0.90 -19.21 5.74
CA GLU A 96 -0.22 -20.46 6.12
C GLU A 96 1.15 -20.18 6.77
N ILE A 97 1.90 -19.20 6.26
CA ILE A 97 3.16 -18.78 6.90
C ILE A 97 2.90 -18.11 8.25
N LEU A 98 1.88 -17.26 8.34
CA LEU A 98 1.49 -16.63 9.61
C LEU A 98 1.06 -17.68 10.64
N LYS A 99 0.31 -18.71 10.27
CA LYS A 99 -0.05 -19.84 11.13
C LYS A 99 1.19 -20.60 11.61
N LEU A 100 2.14 -20.85 10.71
CA LEU A 100 3.39 -21.52 11.04
C LEU A 100 4.17 -20.74 12.09
N LEU A 101 4.44 -19.46 11.85
CA LEU A 101 5.20 -18.59 12.74
C LEU A 101 4.51 -18.45 14.10
N PHE A 102 3.21 -18.17 14.10
CA PHE A 102 2.44 -18.07 15.33
C PHE A 102 2.42 -19.39 16.12
N GLY A 103 2.51 -20.51 15.39
CA GLY A 103 2.64 -21.86 15.94
C GLY A 103 3.95 -22.10 16.71
N TYR A 104 5.01 -21.30 16.51
CA TYR A 104 6.25 -21.39 17.28
C TYR A 104 6.12 -20.86 18.71
N LEU A 105 5.10 -20.04 18.96
CA LEU A 105 4.81 -19.51 20.29
C LEU A 105 4.28 -20.61 21.22
N PRO A 106 4.56 -20.54 22.52
CA PRO A 106 3.91 -21.38 23.52
C PRO A 106 2.39 -21.28 23.46
N GLU A 107 1.71 -22.37 23.78
CA GLU A 107 0.25 -22.46 23.73
C GLU A 107 -0.43 -21.39 24.62
N GLU A 108 0.16 -21.10 25.77
CA GLU A 108 -0.29 -20.07 26.69
C GLU A 108 -0.32 -18.67 26.04
N MET A 109 0.68 -18.34 25.19
CA MET A 109 0.72 -17.07 24.46
C MET A 109 -0.27 -17.08 23.30
N ARG A 110 -0.42 -18.22 22.60
CA ARG A 110 -1.33 -18.31 21.44
C ARG A 110 -2.80 -18.19 21.82
N ASN A 111 -3.17 -18.76 22.97
CA ASN A 111 -4.55 -18.82 23.45
C ASN A 111 -4.92 -17.64 24.37
N ASP A 112 -3.99 -16.78 24.71
CA ASP A 112 -4.27 -15.59 25.52
C ASP A 112 -4.98 -14.53 24.67
N PRO A 113 -6.24 -14.15 24.98
CA PRO A 113 -6.99 -13.15 24.23
C PRO A 113 -6.35 -11.74 24.30
N ASP A 114 -5.45 -11.53 25.25
CA ASP A 114 -4.73 -10.27 25.43
C ASP A 114 -3.39 -10.23 24.68
N THR A 115 -2.99 -11.32 24.03
CA THR A 115 -1.82 -11.33 23.15
C THR A 115 -2.02 -10.34 21.99
N ALA A 116 -1.10 -9.39 21.91
CA ALA A 116 -1.11 -8.29 20.98
C ALA A 116 -0.06 -8.50 19.87
N THR A 117 -0.45 -8.54 18.62
CA THR A 117 0.42 -8.86 17.50
C THR A 117 0.56 -7.69 16.54
N VAL A 118 1.79 -7.33 16.17
CA VAL A 118 2.09 -6.40 15.10
C VAL A 118 2.72 -7.19 13.95
N ILE A 119 2.16 -7.02 12.75
CA ILE A 119 2.69 -7.58 11.49
C ILE A 119 3.26 -6.44 10.68
N THR A 120 4.46 -6.61 10.13
CA THR A 120 5.09 -5.56 9.35
C THR A 120 4.75 -5.63 7.88
N VAL A 121 4.74 -4.45 7.25
CA VAL A 121 4.51 -4.26 5.82
C VAL A 121 5.53 -3.25 5.28
N PRO A 122 6.00 -3.37 4.04
CA PRO A 122 6.85 -2.36 3.42
C PRO A 122 6.21 -0.96 3.45
N ALA A 123 7.03 0.09 3.56
CA ALA A 123 6.54 1.47 3.53
C ALA A 123 5.86 1.81 2.18
N ALA A 124 6.34 1.19 1.09
CA ALA A 124 5.79 1.35 -0.25
C ALA A 124 4.46 0.61 -0.48
N PHE A 125 4.00 -0.24 0.46
CA PHE A 125 2.73 -0.96 0.30
C PHE A 125 1.56 0.00 0.16
N ASN A 126 0.77 -0.24 -0.89
CA ASN A 126 -0.49 0.45 -1.11
C ASN A 126 -1.61 -0.11 -0.19
N GLN A 127 -2.77 0.55 -0.22
CA GLN A 127 -3.89 0.16 0.64
C GLN A 127 -4.36 -1.28 0.39
N MET A 128 -4.43 -1.75 -0.87
CA MET A 128 -4.87 -3.11 -1.19
C MET A 128 -3.94 -4.17 -0.59
N GLN A 129 -2.63 -3.92 -0.60
CA GLN A 129 -1.62 -4.82 -0.02
C GLN A 129 -1.71 -4.86 1.51
N LYS A 130 -1.99 -3.73 2.16
CA LYS A 130 -2.23 -3.65 3.61
C LYS A 130 -3.49 -4.43 4.01
N ASP A 131 -4.57 -4.24 3.28
CA ASP A 131 -5.83 -4.96 3.51
C ASP A 131 -5.67 -6.47 3.32
N ALA A 132 -4.95 -6.90 2.28
CA ALA A 132 -4.62 -8.29 2.03
C ALA A 132 -3.79 -8.91 3.18
N THR A 133 -2.86 -8.14 3.77
CA THR A 133 -2.08 -8.58 4.94
C THR A 133 -2.98 -8.77 6.17
N MET A 134 -3.91 -7.85 6.41
CA MET A 134 -4.90 -8.00 7.50
C MET A 134 -5.82 -9.20 7.28
N GLN A 135 -6.24 -9.44 6.04
CA GLN A 135 -7.03 -10.61 5.67
C GLN A 135 -6.25 -11.91 5.93
N ALA A 136 -4.99 -11.97 5.52
CA ALA A 136 -4.12 -13.12 5.79
C ALA A 136 -3.99 -13.40 7.30
N ALA A 137 -3.83 -12.36 8.12
CA ALA A 137 -3.77 -12.48 9.57
C ALA A 137 -5.09 -13.02 10.17
N SER A 138 -6.22 -12.54 9.70
CA SER A 138 -7.55 -13.03 10.08
C SER A 138 -7.73 -14.50 9.71
N MET A 139 -7.34 -14.90 8.49
CA MET A 139 -7.39 -16.31 8.03
C MET A 139 -6.42 -17.20 8.83
N ALA A 140 -5.34 -16.64 9.36
CA ALA A 140 -4.42 -17.34 10.25
C ALA A 140 -4.98 -17.51 11.68
N GLY A 141 -6.10 -16.86 12.01
CA GLY A 141 -6.71 -16.93 13.34
C GLY A 141 -5.98 -16.09 14.39
N ILE A 142 -5.17 -15.10 13.97
CA ILE A 142 -4.49 -14.19 14.89
C ILE A 142 -5.50 -13.12 15.34
N GLY A 143 -5.73 -13.01 16.64
CA GLY A 143 -6.82 -12.21 17.20
C GLY A 143 -6.62 -10.71 17.11
N ARG A 144 -5.76 -10.16 17.99
CA ARG A 144 -5.47 -8.71 18.04
C ARG A 144 -4.30 -8.37 17.14
N VAL A 145 -4.55 -7.80 15.97
CA VAL A 145 -3.52 -7.46 14.98
C VAL A 145 -3.51 -5.97 14.66
N ALA A 146 -2.33 -5.40 14.56
CA ALA A 146 -2.07 -4.10 13.96
C ALA A 146 -0.95 -4.23 12.92
N LEU A 147 -0.96 -3.35 11.91
CA LEU A 147 0.12 -3.27 10.93
C LEU A 147 1.10 -2.17 11.30
N MET A 148 2.35 -2.36 10.90
CA MET A 148 3.44 -1.39 11.04
C MET A 148 4.32 -1.40 9.80
N GLN A 149 4.86 -0.25 9.44
CA GLN A 149 5.85 -0.17 8.35
C GLN A 149 7.19 -0.79 8.78
N GLU A 150 7.81 -1.60 7.90
CA GLU A 150 9.10 -2.27 8.14
C GLU A 150 10.20 -1.31 8.61
N PRO A 151 10.45 -0.16 7.97
CA PRO A 151 11.49 0.76 8.43
C PRO A 151 11.20 1.35 9.81
N VAL A 152 9.94 1.52 10.16
CA VAL A 152 9.55 1.98 11.52
C VAL A 152 9.87 0.90 12.57
N ALA A 153 9.62 -0.36 12.24
CA ALA A 153 9.99 -1.49 13.10
C ALA A 153 11.52 -1.56 13.27
N ALA A 154 12.28 -1.42 12.19
CA ALA A 154 13.74 -1.41 12.25
C ALA A 154 14.27 -0.30 13.18
N VAL A 155 13.71 0.89 13.12
CA VAL A 155 14.03 1.99 14.05
C VAL A 155 13.81 1.58 15.51
N MET A 156 12.67 0.95 15.81
CA MET A 156 12.34 0.51 17.18
C MET A 156 13.34 -0.53 17.71
N SER A 157 13.86 -1.41 16.85
CA SER A 157 14.89 -2.36 17.21
C SER A 157 16.21 -1.68 17.60
N VAL A 158 16.65 -0.70 16.82
CA VAL A 158 17.86 0.10 17.09
C VAL A 158 17.75 0.83 18.43
N MET A 159 16.60 1.46 18.65
CA MET A 159 16.36 2.26 19.86
C MET A 159 16.39 1.44 21.14
N ARG A 160 15.99 0.18 21.07
CA ARG A 160 16.05 -0.73 22.23
C ARG A 160 17.48 -1.05 22.62
N SER A 161 18.37 -1.24 21.64
CA SER A 161 19.73 -1.72 21.88
C SER A 161 20.66 -0.66 22.47
N ARG A 162 20.37 0.63 22.26
CA ARG A 162 21.14 1.76 22.79
C ARG A 162 20.26 3.00 22.96
N SER A 163 20.52 3.82 23.98
CA SER A 163 20.02 5.19 24.06
C SER A 163 20.79 6.06 23.07
N THR A 164 20.57 5.86 21.78
CA THR A 164 21.20 6.64 20.71
C THR A 164 20.38 7.90 20.49
N GLU A 165 20.99 9.05 20.74
CA GLU A 165 20.47 10.35 20.31
C GLU A 165 21.06 10.69 18.95
N GLY A 166 20.33 11.41 18.12
CA GLY A 166 20.75 11.85 16.81
C GLY A 166 19.82 11.42 15.67
N ILE A 167 20.24 11.74 14.45
CA ILE A 167 19.49 11.43 13.22
C ILE A 167 20.20 10.30 12.48
N PHE A 168 19.47 9.33 12.02
CA PHE A 168 20.00 8.19 11.29
C PHE A 168 19.08 7.71 10.17
N MET A 169 19.69 7.06 9.19
CA MET A 169 18.97 6.42 8.09
C MET A 169 18.84 4.93 8.35
N ILE A 170 17.62 4.39 8.19
CA ILE A 170 17.41 2.95 8.03
C ILE A 170 17.43 2.66 6.52
N TYR A 171 18.22 1.68 6.13
CA TYR A 171 18.31 1.18 4.77
C TYR A 171 17.97 -0.31 4.82
N ASP A 172 16.69 -0.63 4.60
CA ASP A 172 16.18 -1.99 4.65
C ASP A 172 16.04 -2.54 3.23
N LEU A 173 17.01 -3.37 2.83
CA LEU A 173 17.01 -4.07 1.56
C LEU A 173 16.59 -5.52 1.77
N GLY A 174 15.33 -5.80 1.52
CA GLY A 174 14.74 -7.11 1.66
C GLY A 174 14.95 -8.02 0.45
N GLY A 175 14.17 -9.12 0.41
CA GLY A 175 14.18 -10.03 -0.74
C GLY A 175 13.51 -9.44 -1.98
N GLY A 176 12.56 -8.53 -1.80
CA GLY A 176 11.72 -7.98 -2.86
C GLY A 176 11.57 -6.47 -2.88
N THR A 177 11.84 -5.79 -1.77
CA THR A 177 11.64 -4.34 -1.60
C THR A 177 12.87 -3.69 -1.01
N LEU A 178 13.02 -2.39 -1.28
CA LEU A 178 13.88 -1.49 -0.55
C LEU A 178 13.01 -0.50 0.21
N ASP A 179 13.20 -0.39 1.51
CA ASP A 179 12.56 0.60 2.37
C ASP A 179 13.61 1.50 3.03
N ILE A 180 13.37 2.80 2.98
CA ILE A 180 14.27 3.81 3.53
C ILE A 180 13.50 4.68 4.51
N ALA A 181 14.08 4.94 5.69
CA ALA A 181 13.53 5.87 6.64
C ALA A 181 14.62 6.77 7.22
N ILE A 182 14.28 8.01 7.46
CA ILE A 182 15.09 8.96 8.22
C ILE A 182 14.40 9.16 9.57
N ALA A 183 15.10 8.88 10.64
CA ALA A 183 14.56 8.96 11.99
C ALA A 183 15.46 9.79 12.90
N GLU A 184 14.84 10.63 13.73
CA GLU A 184 15.46 11.33 14.84
C GLU A 184 15.14 10.63 16.16
N SER A 185 16.10 10.47 16.99
CA SER A 185 15.95 9.92 18.35
C SER A 185 16.40 10.93 19.39
N LEU A 186 15.52 11.19 20.35
CA LEU A 186 15.79 12.05 21.49
C LEU A 186 15.09 11.55 22.74
N GLY A 187 15.85 11.17 23.78
CA GLY A 187 15.30 10.80 25.08
C GLY A 187 14.32 9.59 25.07
N GLY A 188 14.55 8.60 24.18
CA GLY A 188 13.68 7.44 24.00
C GLY A 188 12.42 7.71 23.16
N ARG A 189 12.29 8.91 22.61
CA ARG A 189 11.27 9.28 21.64
C ARG A 189 11.84 9.26 20.25
N VAL A 190 11.11 8.69 19.33
CA VAL A 190 11.48 8.60 17.91
C VAL A 190 10.52 9.41 17.09
N ASN A 191 11.07 10.29 16.26
CA ASN A 191 10.34 10.97 15.20
C ASN A 191 10.81 10.40 13.87
N LEU A 192 9.90 9.85 13.09
CA LEU A 192 10.18 9.54 11.69
C LEU A 192 10.03 10.84 10.90
N LEU A 193 11.14 11.30 10.29
CA LEU A 193 11.18 12.57 9.57
C LEU A 193 10.74 12.41 8.12
N ALA A 194 11.13 11.30 7.50
CA ALA A 194 10.70 10.93 6.15
C ALA A 194 10.81 9.42 5.96
N ASN A 195 10.06 8.91 5.01
CA ASN A 195 10.18 7.56 4.49
C ASN A 195 10.12 7.56 2.95
N GLY A 196 10.63 6.49 2.36
CA GLY A 196 10.65 6.24 0.93
C GLY A 196 11.01 4.79 0.66
N GLY A 197 11.11 4.43 -0.61
CA GLY A 197 11.50 3.07 -0.98
C GLY A 197 11.16 2.73 -2.42
N ILE A 198 11.51 1.52 -2.81
CA ILE A 198 11.27 0.94 -4.13
C ILE A 198 10.59 -0.41 -3.96
N ALA A 199 9.42 -0.60 -4.56
CA ALA A 199 8.61 -1.80 -4.40
C ALA A 199 9.19 -3.06 -5.08
N MET A 200 10.07 -2.87 -6.08
CA MET A 200 10.68 -3.95 -6.87
C MET A 200 12.21 -3.76 -6.92
N CYS A 201 12.84 -3.77 -5.73
CA CYS A 201 14.28 -3.70 -5.57
C CYS A 201 14.68 -4.55 -4.37
N GLY A 202 15.32 -5.68 -4.61
CA GLY A 202 15.72 -6.59 -3.52
C GLY A 202 16.65 -7.69 -3.98
N GLY A 203 16.92 -8.62 -3.08
CA GLY A 203 17.83 -9.76 -3.33
C GLY A 203 17.40 -10.62 -4.52
N ARG A 204 16.10 -10.72 -4.76
CA ARG A 204 15.53 -11.49 -5.88
C ARG A 204 15.86 -10.86 -7.23
N ASP A 205 15.89 -9.53 -7.28
CA ASP A 205 16.20 -8.82 -8.51
C ASP A 205 17.69 -8.99 -8.86
N PHE A 206 18.57 -9.10 -7.85
CA PHE A 206 19.97 -9.47 -8.04
C PHE A 206 20.12 -10.90 -8.60
N ASP A 207 19.32 -11.86 -8.10
CA ASP A 207 19.34 -13.25 -8.60
C ASP A 207 18.94 -13.28 -10.08
N ARG A 208 17.94 -12.50 -10.49
CA ARG A 208 17.52 -12.38 -11.88
C ARG A 208 18.61 -11.78 -12.77
N LEU A 209 19.25 -10.70 -12.31
CA LEU A 209 20.37 -10.10 -13.05
C LEU A 209 21.50 -11.08 -13.30
N ILE A 210 21.86 -11.91 -12.31
CA ILE A 210 22.88 -12.96 -12.47
C ILE A 210 22.39 -14.05 -13.42
N MET A 211 21.12 -14.47 -13.26
CA MET A 211 20.51 -15.48 -14.14
C MET A 211 20.52 -15.04 -15.60
N ASP A 212 20.07 -13.81 -15.88
CA ASP A 212 19.91 -13.30 -17.24
C ASP A 212 21.25 -12.96 -17.91
N ASN A 213 22.25 -12.47 -17.15
CA ASN A 213 23.50 -11.96 -17.73
C ASN A 213 24.69 -12.91 -17.60
N VAL A 214 24.59 -13.96 -16.76
CA VAL A 214 25.68 -14.92 -16.54
C VAL A 214 25.24 -16.35 -16.87
N VAL A 215 24.17 -16.83 -16.21
CA VAL A 215 23.75 -18.23 -16.31
C VAL A 215 23.12 -18.54 -17.66
N LYS A 216 22.17 -17.73 -18.08
CA LYS A 216 21.47 -17.93 -19.36
C LYS A 216 22.41 -17.85 -20.58
N PRO A 217 23.28 -16.85 -20.75
CA PRO A 217 24.26 -16.85 -21.84
C PRO A 217 25.17 -18.08 -21.83
N TRP A 218 25.68 -18.48 -20.66
CA TRP A 218 26.50 -19.66 -20.52
C TRP A 218 25.78 -20.94 -20.94
N LEU A 219 24.47 -21.08 -20.58
CA LEU A 219 23.64 -22.21 -21.02
C LEU A 219 23.50 -22.27 -22.55
N PHE A 220 23.24 -21.14 -23.19
CA PHE A 220 23.14 -21.07 -24.66
C PHE A 220 24.47 -21.30 -25.38
N ASP A 221 25.59 -20.91 -24.76
CA ASP A 221 26.92 -21.17 -25.31
C ASP A 221 27.35 -22.65 -25.15
N THR A 222 26.82 -23.36 -24.16
CA THR A 222 27.27 -24.71 -23.79
C THR A 222 26.35 -25.79 -24.33
N PHE A 223 25.04 -25.54 -24.45
CA PHE A 223 24.03 -26.54 -24.81
C PHE A 223 23.21 -26.11 -26.01
N ASP A 224 22.68 -27.07 -26.74
CA ASP A 224 21.72 -26.82 -27.84
C ASP A 224 20.32 -26.59 -27.27
N LEU A 225 19.97 -25.32 -27.13
CA LEU A 225 18.71 -24.87 -26.52
C LEU A 225 17.81 -24.18 -27.55
N PRO A 226 16.47 -24.30 -27.43
CA PRO A 226 15.57 -23.61 -28.34
C PRO A 226 15.52 -22.10 -28.07
N ASP A 227 15.21 -21.31 -29.09
CA ASP A 227 15.09 -19.84 -28.99
C ASP A 227 14.05 -19.43 -27.92
N ASP A 228 13.00 -20.23 -27.77
CA ASP A 228 11.95 -20.01 -26.77
C ASP A 228 12.26 -20.58 -25.39
N PHE A 229 13.51 -20.96 -25.11
CA PHE A 229 13.93 -21.56 -23.82
C PHE A 229 13.32 -20.87 -22.59
N SER A 230 13.25 -19.55 -22.59
CA SER A 230 12.73 -18.77 -21.46
C SER A 230 11.22 -18.95 -21.26
N ALA A 231 10.44 -19.16 -22.31
CA ALA A 231 8.98 -19.36 -22.27
C ALA A 231 8.58 -20.84 -22.30
N ASN A 232 9.50 -21.73 -22.67
CA ASN A 232 9.20 -23.14 -22.89
C ASN A 232 8.97 -23.92 -21.59
N PRO A 233 7.77 -24.49 -21.38
CA PRO A 233 7.45 -25.22 -20.15
C PRO A 233 8.34 -26.43 -19.89
N THR A 234 8.92 -27.05 -20.93
CA THR A 234 9.84 -28.20 -20.82
C THR A 234 11.06 -27.85 -19.98
N PHE A 235 11.52 -26.61 -20.02
CA PHE A 235 12.69 -26.13 -19.30
C PHE A 235 12.37 -25.37 -18.01
N GLU A 236 11.10 -25.31 -17.58
CA GLU A 236 10.69 -24.53 -16.40
C GLU A 236 11.40 -24.99 -15.11
N THR A 237 11.47 -26.30 -14.88
CA THR A 237 12.21 -26.85 -13.73
C THR A 237 13.67 -26.39 -13.74
N HIS A 238 14.31 -26.37 -14.91
CA HIS A 238 15.71 -26.00 -15.06
C HIS A 238 15.97 -24.56 -14.74
N LYS A 239 15.11 -23.67 -15.23
CA LYS A 239 15.17 -22.25 -14.92
C LYS A 239 15.08 -22.02 -13.41
N ARG A 240 14.16 -22.71 -12.74
CA ARG A 240 13.96 -22.60 -11.29
C ARG A 240 15.11 -23.15 -10.46
N VAL A 241 15.64 -24.32 -10.86
CA VAL A 241 16.79 -24.91 -10.17
C VAL A 241 18.04 -24.06 -10.41
N SER A 242 18.25 -23.56 -11.63
CA SER A 242 19.36 -22.64 -11.95
C SER A 242 19.28 -21.35 -11.13
N LEU A 243 18.09 -20.77 -11.00
CA LEU A 243 17.88 -19.56 -10.19
C LEU A 243 18.15 -19.83 -8.69
N TRP A 244 17.77 -20.99 -8.18
CA TRP A 244 18.00 -21.37 -6.79
C TRP A 244 19.50 -21.54 -6.47
N VAL A 245 20.30 -22.16 -7.38
CA VAL A 245 21.75 -22.25 -7.17
C VAL A 245 22.43 -20.91 -7.37
N THR A 246 21.91 -20.05 -8.23
CA THR A 246 22.33 -18.65 -8.40
C THR A 246 22.18 -17.87 -7.09
N GLU A 247 21.03 -17.97 -6.43
CA GLU A 247 20.80 -17.35 -5.13
C GLU A 247 21.80 -17.85 -4.08
N LYS A 248 22.07 -19.15 -4.04
CA LYS A 248 23.09 -19.71 -3.12
C LYS A 248 24.48 -19.15 -3.40
N ALA A 249 24.88 -19.08 -4.65
CA ALA A 249 26.16 -18.50 -5.04
C ALA A 249 26.25 -17.00 -4.66
N LYS A 250 25.20 -16.24 -4.88
CA LYS A 250 25.10 -14.84 -4.41
C LYS A 250 25.31 -14.75 -2.89
N ILE A 251 24.65 -15.59 -2.11
CA ILE A 251 24.77 -15.60 -0.65
C ILE A 251 26.21 -15.95 -0.23
N GLU A 252 26.86 -16.92 -0.89
CA GLU A 252 28.24 -17.30 -0.61
C GLU A 252 29.23 -16.17 -0.85
N LEU A 253 29.00 -15.30 -1.86
CA LEU A 253 29.84 -14.13 -2.13
C LEU A 253 29.77 -13.07 -1.01
N SER A 254 28.83 -13.15 -0.08
CA SER A 254 28.86 -12.32 1.14
C SER A 254 30.07 -12.66 2.03
N ALA A 255 30.55 -13.90 1.99
CA ALA A 255 31.67 -14.38 2.79
C ALA A 255 32.94 -14.67 1.99
N LYS A 256 32.82 -14.86 0.65
CA LYS A 256 33.95 -15.27 -0.24
C LYS A 256 34.11 -14.26 -1.37
N ASP A 257 35.28 -14.16 -1.96
CA ASP A 257 35.54 -13.31 -3.12
C ASP A 257 35.14 -13.99 -4.45
N GLU A 258 35.15 -15.32 -4.46
CA GLU A 258 34.82 -16.15 -5.60
C GLU A 258 33.98 -17.35 -5.17
N THR A 259 33.13 -17.81 -6.05
CA THR A 259 32.34 -19.05 -5.90
C THR A 259 32.10 -19.66 -7.28
N THR A 260 31.46 -20.85 -7.32
CA THR A 260 31.00 -21.46 -8.55
C THR A 260 29.50 -21.66 -8.48
N ILE A 261 28.78 -21.18 -9.49
CA ILE A 261 27.38 -21.54 -9.67
C ILE A 261 27.36 -22.97 -10.18
N PHE A 262 27.09 -23.90 -9.28
CA PHE A 262 27.26 -25.35 -9.57
C PHE A 262 25.95 -26.11 -9.42
N LEU A 263 25.64 -26.93 -10.41
CA LEU A 263 24.55 -27.89 -10.40
C LEU A 263 24.95 -29.13 -11.22
N SER A 264 24.96 -30.30 -10.61
CA SER A 264 25.29 -31.53 -11.30
C SER A 264 24.18 -31.99 -12.25
N GLU A 265 24.52 -32.86 -13.19
CA GLU A 265 23.58 -33.48 -14.13
C GLU A 265 22.42 -34.18 -13.41
N ASP A 266 22.73 -34.95 -12.34
CA ASP A 266 21.74 -35.64 -11.52
C ASP A 266 20.75 -34.68 -10.82
N GLN A 267 21.20 -33.51 -10.51
CA GLN A 267 20.36 -32.46 -9.90
C GLN A 267 19.59 -31.67 -10.96
N MET A 268 20.23 -31.39 -12.10
CA MET A 268 19.60 -30.67 -13.21
C MET A 268 18.47 -31.49 -13.85
N ARG A 269 18.71 -32.78 -14.08
CA ARG A 269 17.74 -33.76 -14.63
C ARG A 269 17.13 -33.34 -15.96
N CYS A 270 17.88 -32.69 -16.83
CA CYS A 270 17.47 -32.25 -18.15
C CYS A 270 18.48 -32.56 -19.21
N LYS A 271 17.94 -32.66 -20.42
CA LYS A 271 18.74 -32.83 -21.63
C LYS A 271 18.48 -31.64 -22.55
N ASP A 272 19.53 -31.27 -23.28
CA ASP A 272 19.43 -30.32 -24.36
C ASP A 272 18.73 -30.96 -25.59
N LEU A 273 18.56 -30.20 -26.67
CA LEU A 273 17.94 -30.69 -27.90
C LEU A 273 18.76 -31.78 -28.60
N ALA A 274 20.07 -31.80 -28.38
CA ALA A 274 20.96 -32.82 -28.89
C ALA A 274 20.96 -34.11 -28.02
N GLY A 275 20.30 -34.11 -26.87
CA GLY A 275 20.19 -35.24 -25.96
C GLY A 275 21.31 -35.33 -24.91
N ASN A 276 22.15 -34.31 -24.77
CA ASN A 276 23.19 -34.24 -23.74
C ASN A 276 22.60 -33.90 -22.39
N ASP A 277 23.14 -34.48 -21.33
CA ASP A 277 22.76 -34.14 -19.97
C ASP A 277 23.26 -32.71 -19.61
N MET A 278 22.37 -31.87 -19.10
CA MET A 278 22.71 -30.50 -18.75
C MET A 278 23.22 -30.38 -17.30
N PHE A 279 24.11 -29.43 -17.07
CA PHE A 279 24.69 -29.09 -15.75
C PHE A 279 25.00 -27.62 -15.67
N LEU A 280 25.47 -27.12 -14.54
CA LEU A 280 26.05 -25.78 -14.38
C LEU A 280 27.37 -25.86 -13.68
N GLU A 281 28.40 -25.20 -14.22
CA GLU A 281 29.72 -25.05 -13.61
C GLU A 281 30.30 -23.69 -14.05
N ILE A 282 29.85 -22.62 -13.41
CA ILE A 282 30.16 -21.25 -13.81
C ILE A 282 30.94 -20.57 -12.70
N PRO A 283 32.25 -20.29 -12.90
CA PRO A 283 33.00 -19.44 -11.97
C PRO A 283 32.36 -18.06 -11.87
N PHE A 284 32.12 -17.58 -10.65
CA PHE A 284 31.46 -16.31 -10.41
C PHE A 284 32.14 -15.54 -9.28
N SER A 285 32.50 -14.28 -9.53
CA SER A 285 33.27 -13.44 -8.61
C SER A 285 32.47 -12.24 -8.09
N ARG A 286 32.94 -11.67 -6.98
CA ARG A 286 32.42 -10.39 -6.44
C ARG A 286 32.53 -9.26 -7.45
N GLU A 287 33.59 -9.20 -8.27
CA GLU A 287 33.74 -8.16 -9.28
C GLU A 287 32.63 -8.23 -10.32
N GLN A 288 32.30 -9.43 -10.80
CA GLN A 288 31.20 -9.65 -11.73
C GLN A 288 29.87 -9.28 -11.08
N MET A 289 29.63 -9.72 -9.84
CA MET A 289 28.40 -9.38 -9.12
C MET A 289 28.27 -7.86 -8.94
N ASN A 290 29.33 -7.18 -8.51
CA ASN A 290 29.30 -5.72 -8.31
C ASN A 290 28.91 -4.97 -9.59
N LYS A 291 29.42 -5.39 -10.76
CA LYS A 291 29.02 -4.79 -12.05
C LYS A 291 27.56 -5.01 -12.38
N LEU A 292 27.05 -6.22 -12.12
CA LEU A 292 25.66 -6.55 -12.43
C LEU A 292 24.64 -5.79 -11.59
N ILE A 293 24.92 -5.62 -10.29
CA ILE A 293 23.98 -4.97 -9.37
C ILE A 293 24.16 -3.45 -9.30
N ASP A 294 25.13 -2.88 -10.02
CA ASP A 294 25.53 -1.47 -9.93
C ASP A 294 24.36 -0.52 -10.23
N GLU A 295 23.60 -0.80 -11.26
CA GLU A 295 22.44 0.01 -11.64
C GLU A 295 21.35 -0.01 -10.56
N LYS A 296 21.04 -1.18 -10.01
CA LYS A 296 20.06 -1.32 -8.92
C LYS A 296 20.51 -0.64 -7.63
N ILE A 297 21.82 -0.64 -7.35
CA ILE A 297 22.36 0.13 -6.22
C ILE A 297 22.21 1.64 -6.49
N ASN A 298 22.44 2.10 -7.72
CA ASN A 298 22.27 3.50 -8.07
C ASN A 298 20.80 3.95 -7.96
N GLU A 299 19.83 3.14 -8.41
CA GLU A 299 18.40 3.39 -8.16
C GLU A 299 18.12 3.54 -6.65
N SER A 300 18.72 2.67 -5.83
CA SER A 300 18.54 2.72 -4.37
C SER A 300 19.15 3.97 -3.73
N LEU A 301 20.30 4.43 -4.25
CA LEU A 301 20.95 5.69 -3.83
C LEU A 301 20.10 6.91 -4.17
N ASP A 302 19.44 6.91 -5.33
CA ASP A 302 18.56 8.00 -5.73
C ASP A 302 17.31 8.05 -4.82
N ALA A 303 16.75 6.90 -4.47
CA ALA A 303 15.65 6.83 -3.49
C ALA A 303 16.10 7.33 -2.09
N ALA A 304 17.34 7.02 -1.69
CA ALA A 304 17.89 7.51 -0.42
C ALA A 304 18.08 9.04 -0.44
N ARG A 305 18.61 9.60 -1.52
CA ARG A 305 18.76 11.05 -1.71
C ARG A 305 17.40 11.77 -1.73
N GLU A 306 16.41 11.18 -2.40
CA GLU A 306 15.05 11.72 -2.42
C GLU A 306 14.44 11.73 -1.00
N THR A 307 14.65 10.66 -0.23
CA THR A 307 14.14 10.55 1.15
C THR A 307 14.83 11.59 2.06
N LEU A 308 16.14 11.82 1.90
CA LEU A 308 16.86 12.90 2.59
C LEU A 308 16.28 14.28 2.23
N SER A 309 16.03 14.51 0.95
CA SER A 309 15.45 15.77 0.48
C SER A 309 14.05 16.00 1.06
N LYS A 310 13.21 14.96 1.14
CA LYS A 310 11.89 15.03 1.79
C LYS A 310 11.98 15.41 3.26
N ALA A 311 13.02 14.93 3.96
CA ALA A 311 13.28 15.29 5.35
C ALA A 311 13.86 16.71 5.49
N GLY A 312 14.27 17.38 4.41
CA GLY A 312 14.95 18.67 4.44
C GLY A 312 16.37 18.59 5.02
N LEU A 313 17.01 17.42 4.94
CA LEU A 313 18.31 17.13 5.55
C LEU A 313 19.39 16.89 4.50
N SER A 314 20.62 17.09 4.93
CA SER A 314 21.83 16.75 4.19
C SER A 314 22.51 15.51 4.79
N PRO A 315 23.39 14.81 4.05
CA PRO A 315 24.12 13.67 4.58
C PRO A 315 24.91 13.96 5.88
N GLN A 316 25.37 15.20 6.06
CA GLN A 316 26.15 15.63 7.23
C GLN A 316 25.32 15.74 8.51
N ASP A 317 23.99 15.79 8.38
CA ASP A 317 23.07 15.84 9.52
C ASP A 317 22.86 14.46 10.14
N LEU A 318 23.29 13.37 9.44
CA LEU A 318 23.08 12.00 9.85
C LEU A 318 24.29 11.41 10.55
N GLU A 319 24.05 10.75 11.68
CA GLU A 319 25.06 10.01 12.44
C GLU A 319 25.55 8.77 11.67
N ARG A 320 24.61 8.03 11.04
CA ARG A 320 24.90 6.75 10.38
C ARG A 320 23.74 6.22 9.55
N ILE A 321 24.07 5.21 8.73
CA ILE A 321 23.11 4.33 8.07
C ILE A 321 23.06 3.01 8.83
N VAL A 322 21.86 2.55 9.21
CA VAL A 322 21.61 1.24 9.78
C VAL A 322 21.10 0.32 8.67
N PHE A 323 21.87 -0.71 8.37
CA PHE A 323 21.56 -1.67 7.32
C PHE A 323 20.73 -2.83 7.87
N VAL A 324 19.60 -3.10 7.22
CA VAL A 324 18.63 -4.15 7.55
C VAL A 324 18.31 -4.95 6.28
N GLY A 325 17.84 -6.19 6.43
CA GLY A 325 17.53 -7.10 5.35
C GLY A 325 18.71 -7.95 4.88
N GLY A 326 18.39 -9.14 4.34
CA GLY A 326 19.38 -10.16 3.97
C GLY A 326 20.48 -9.72 3.01
N PRO A 327 20.16 -9.03 1.88
CA PRO A 327 21.16 -8.54 0.92
C PRO A 327 22.16 -7.54 1.51
N THR A 328 21.84 -6.85 2.60
CA THR A 328 22.78 -5.96 3.27
C THR A 328 23.92 -6.68 4.00
N ASN A 329 23.88 -8.03 4.12
CA ASN A 329 25.02 -8.82 4.55
C ASN A 329 26.18 -8.78 3.54
N TYR A 330 25.91 -8.42 2.27
CA TYR A 330 26.93 -8.24 1.24
C TYR A 330 27.68 -6.93 1.46
N LYS A 331 28.90 -7.05 2.03
CA LYS A 331 29.72 -5.89 2.44
C LYS A 331 30.00 -4.88 1.33
N PRO A 332 30.33 -5.26 0.06
CA PRO A 332 30.56 -4.30 -1.01
C PRO A 332 29.37 -3.37 -1.28
N LEU A 333 28.13 -3.86 -1.15
CA LEU A 333 26.93 -3.05 -1.29
C LEU A 333 26.88 -1.97 -0.18
N ARG A 334 27.05 -2.38 1.08
CA ARG A 334 27.05 -1.43 2.22
C ARG A 334 28.13 -0.37 2.09
N ASP A 335 29.35 -0.79 1.72
CA ASP A 335 30.49 0.10 1.54
C ASP A 335 30.20 1.13 0.42
N LYS A 336 29.63 0.69 -0.71
CA LYS A 336 29.27 1.59 -1.81
C LYS A 336 28.18 2.56 -1.37
N VAL A 337 27.11 2.10 -0.74
CA VAL A 337 26.01 2.96 -0.27
C VAL A 337 26.51 3.98 0.74
N ALA A 338 27.31 3.58 1.72
CA ALA A 338 27.89 4.47 2.72
C ALA A 338 28.82 5.52 2.09
N PHE A 339 29.66 5.09 1.14
CA PHE A 339 30.61 5.96 0.44
C PHE A 339 29.89 6.99 -0.43
N GLU A 340 28.95 6.58 -1.27
CA GLU A 340 28.23 7.43 -2.20
C GLU A 340 27.30 8.44 -1.52
N LEU A 341 26.75 8.08 -0.36
CA LEU A 341 25.94 8.99 0.45
C LEU A 341 26.81 9.86 1.39
N GLY A 342 28.07 9.47 1.63
CA GLY A 342 28.95 10.18 2.58
C GLY A 342 28.51 10.02 4.04
N ILE A 343 27.82 8.92 4.39
CA ILE A 343 27.28 8.65 5.72
C ILE A 343 27.87 7.31 6.22
N PRO A 344 28.41 7.24 7.46
CA PRO A 344 28.96 6.00 8.00
C PRO A 344 27.93 4.89 8.09
N GLY A 345 28.30 3.67 7.67
CA GLY A 345 27.47 2.49 7.82
C GLY A 345 27.59 1.82 9.18
N SER A 346 26.49 1.29 9.71
CA SER A 346 26.42 0.55 10.99
C SER A 346 25.76 -0.81 10.81
N THR A 347 26.20 -1.77 11.61
CA THR A 347 25.64 -3.13 11.71
C THR A 347 25.28 -3.47 13.16
N ASP A 348 24.74 -2.52 13.89
CA ASP A 348 24.43 -2.62 15.33
C ASP A 348 23.28 -3.57 15.63
N VAL A 349 22.49 -3.95 14.63
CA VAL A 349 21.36 -4.87 14.75
C VAL A 349 21.58 -6.08 13.85
N ASN A 350 20.91 -7.19 14.17
CA ASN A 350 20.87 -8.34 13.27
C ASN A 350 19.97 -8.00 12.06
N PRO A 351 20.52 -7.89 10.84
CA PRO A 351 19.73 -7.48 9.68
C PRO A 351 18.53 -8.39 9.37
N MET A 352 18.56 -9.65 9.82
CA MET A 352 17.54 -10.65 9.53
C MET A 352 16.37 -10.64 10.52
N THR A 353 16.54 -10.07 11.74
CA THR A 353 15.52 -10.15 12.81
C THR A 353 15.10 -8.78 13.34
N ALA A 354 15.82 -7.73 12.98
CA ALA A 354 15.60 -6.37 13.49
C ALA A 354 14.14 -5.91 13.32
N VAL A 355 13.52 -6.21 12.20
CA VAL A 355 12.14 -5.82 11.89
C VAL A 355 11.16 -6.53 12.83
N ALA A 356 11.28 -7.86 13.02
CA ALA A 356 10.41 -8.60 13.93
C ALA A 356 10.60 -8.17 15.41
N GLU A 357 11.86 -7.90 15.82
CA GLU A 357 12.17 -7.42 17.16
C GLU A 357 11.54 -6.05 17.40
N GLY A 358 11.73 -5.11 16.49
CA GLY A 358 11.15 -3.77 16.60
C GLY A 358 9.63 -3.77 16.56
N ALA A 359 9.01 -4.62 15.75
CA ALA A 359 7.56 -4.80 15.73
C ALA A 359 7.01 -5.27 17.08
N SER A 360 7.71 -6.20 17.76
CA SER A 360 7.30 -6.67 19.09
C SER A 360 7.39 -5.57 20.15
N VAL A 361 8.42 -4.73 20.09
CA VAL A 361 8.59 -3.57 20.98
C VAL A 361 7.50 -2.51 20.70
N PHE A 362 7.19 -2.28 19.43
CA PHE A 362 6.13 -1.35 19.06
C PHE A 362 4.75 -1.82 19.54
N ALA A 363 4.47 -3.12 19.52
CA ALA A 363 3.21 -3.68 20.01
C ALA A 363 2.92 -3.26 21.47
N GLU A 364 3.96 -3.04 22.29
CA GLU A 364 3.82 -2.48 23.64
C GLU A 364 3.30 -1.04 23.59
N SER A 365 3.66 -0.24 22.61
CA SER A 365 3.30 1.18 22.52
C SER A 365 1.84 1.43 22.12
N ILE A 366 1.15 0.43 21.56
CA ILE A 366 -0.24 0.53 21.08
C ILE A 366 -1.22 0.41 22.25
N ASP A 367 -2.25 1.25 22.26
CA ASP A 367 -3.39 1.09 23.16
C ASP A 367 -4.41 0.09 22.57
N TRP A 368 -4.28 -1.16 22.99
CA TRP A 368 -5.14 -2.26 22.55
C TRP A 368 -6.55 -2.26 23.17
N SER A 369 -6.83 -1.35 24.12
CA SER A 369 -8.16 -1.21 24.72
C SER A 369 -9.11 -0.38 23.86
N SER A 370 -8.59 0.43 22.95
CA SER A 370 -9.37 1.22 22.01
C SER A 370 -9.72 0.41 20.76
N GLN A 371 -10.91 0.61 20.18
CA GLN A 371 -11.30 -0.03 18.92
C GLN A 371 -10.40 0.38 17.74
N SER A 372 -9.78 1.57 17.84
CA SER A 372 -8.89 2.11 16.81
C SER A 372 -7.43 1.70 16.93
N HIS A 373 -7.04 0.94 17.97
CA HIS A 373 -5.64 0.56 18.25
C HIS A 373 -4.64 1.72 18.13
N SER A 374 -5.07 2.92 18.56
CA SER A 374 -4.32 4.17 18.40
C SER A 374 -3.29 4.36 19.50
N ARG A 375 -2.10 4.89 19.15
CA ARG A 375 -1.05 5.27 20.12
C ARG A 375 -1.39 6.49 20.96
N LYS A 376 -2.25 7.36 20.45
CA LYS A 376 -2.57 8.66 21.10
C LYS A 376 -4.00 8.67 21.62
N ASN A 377 -4.18 9.13 22.86
CA ASN A 377 -5.44 9.45 23.51
C ASN A 377 -6.24 8.29 24.09
N THR A 378 -5.75 7.68 25.16
CA THR A 378 -6.67 7.00 26.07
C THR A 378 -7.40 8.05 26.88
N ARG A 379 -8.68 8.26 26.60
CA ARG A 379 -9.56 9.01 27.47
C ARG A 379 -10.26 8.03 28.39
N GLY A 380 -9.80 7.94 29.63
CA GLY A 380 -10.58 7.26 30.67
C GLY A 380 -11.85 8.05 30.91
N LYS A 381 -13.01 7.46 30.64
CA LYS A 381 -14.30 8.01 31.10
C LYS A 381 -14.63 7.35 32.44
N ILE A 382 -14.76 8.19 33.47
CA ILE A 382 -15.27 7.78 34.78
C ILE A 382 -16.65 8.41 34.88
N SER A 383 -17.71 7.59 34.97
CA SER A 383 -19.05 8.13 35.20
C SER A 383 -19.43 7.99 36.68
N SER A 384 -20.05 8.99 37.24
CA SER A 384 -20.75 8.88 38.52
C SER A 384 -22.25 8.83 38.29
N GLY A 385 -23.00 8.01 39.03
CA GLY A 385 -24.42 7.72 38.81
C GLY A 385 -25.41 8.89 38.86
N ASP A 386 -24.96 10.13 39.07
CA ASP A 386 -25.80 11.34 39.22
C ASP A 386 -25.72 12.35 38.05
N GLY A 387 -25.50 11.90 36.82
CA GLY A 387 -25.53 12.78 35.64
C GLY A 387 -24.30 13.69 35.47
N MET A 388 -23.26 13.53 36.28
CA MET A 388 -21.97 14.17 36.13
C MET A 388 -21.05 13.30 35.28
N LEU A 389 -20.71 13.75 34.06
CA LEU A 389 -19.70 13.09 33.25
C LEU A 389 -18.33 13.67 33.57
N LEU A 390 -17.56 12.91 34.34
CA LEU A 390 -16.16 13.20 34.66
C LEU A 390 -15.27 12.27 33.80
N SER A 391 -14.32 12.85 33.11
CA SER A 391 -13.28 12.07 32.41
C SER A 391 -11.89 12.61 32.78
N PHE A 392 -10.89 11.75 32.67
CA PHE A 392 -9.49 12.14 32.83
C PHE A 392 -8.76 11.92 31.52
N ASN A 393 -8.13 12.99 31.01
CA ASN A 393 -7.24 12.88 29.87
C ASN A 393 -5.81 12.61 30.37
N TYR A 394 -5.22 11.56 29.84
CA TYR A 394 -3.84 11.21 30.12
C TYR A 394 -3.26 10.40 28.94
N ILE A 395 -1.96 10.42 28.79
CA ILE A 395 -1.26 9.53 27.85
C ILE A 395 -1.13 8.16 28.51
N ALA A 396 -1.83 7.15 27.97
CA ALA A 396 -1.84 5.81 28.58
C ALA A 396 -0.47 5.10 28.51
N ARG A 397 0.38 5.47 27.55
CA ARG A 397 1.70 4.87 27.29
C ARG A 397 2.71 5.95 26.96
N THR A 398 3.84 5.99 27.69
CA THR A 398 4.89 6.99 27.52
C THR A 398 6.24 6.42 27.98
N PRO A 399 7.36 6.78 27.32
CA PRO A 399 8.71 6.45 27.81
C PRO A 399 9.13 7.33 28.99
N ASP A 400 8.41 8.44 29.24
CA ASP A 400 8.77 9.39 30.27
C ASP A 400 8.63 8.81 31.68
N VAL A 401 9.42 9.33 32.58
CA VAL A 401 9.32 9.00 34.00
C VAL A 401 8.20 9.74 34.72
N LYS A 402 7.51 10.66 34.02
CA LYS A 402 6.42 11.48 34.52
C LYS A 402 5.29 11.53 33.49
N ALA A 403 4.06 11.65 33.98
CA ALA A 403 2.89 11.88 33.14
C ALA A 403 1.97 12.94 33.72
N LYS A 404 1.13 13.54 32.88
CA LYS A 404 0.11 14.49 33.30
C LYS A 404 -1.28 13.85 33.15
N ILE A 405 -2.09 13.99 34.20
CA ILE A 405 -3.51 13.59 34.23
C ILE A 405 -4.31 14.88 34.32
N ILE A 406 -5.23 15.09 33.40
CA ILE A 406 -6.03 16.32 33.27
C ILE A 406 -7.50 15.98 33.48
N ALA A 407 -8.13 16.59 34.49
CA ALA A 407 -9.56 16.43 34.75
C ALA A 407 -10.38 17.16 33.66
N GLN A 408 -11.33 16.45 33.04
CA GLN A 408 -12.32 17.02 32.12
C GLN A 408 -13.73 16.79 32.65
N ILE A 409 -14.52 17.84 32.67
CA ILE A 409 -15.87 17.82 33.20
C ILE A 409 -16.81 18.18 32.05
N THR A 410 -17.77 17.27 31.77
CA THR A 410 -18.89 17.51 30.87
C THR A 410 -20.17 17.43 31.70
N GLY A 411 -20.77 18.56 32.03
CA GLY A 411 -21.97 18.62 32.87
C GLY A 411 -21.84 19.59 34.05
N LYS A 412 -22.82 19.61 34.95
CA LYS A 412 -22.81 20.47 36.15
C LYS A 412 -22.07 19.79 37.31
N VAL A 413 -20.99 20.37 37.74
CA VAL A 413 -20.28 20.00 38.97
C VAL A 413 -20.72 20.95 40.09
N THR A 414 -20.98 20.39 41.28
CA THR A 414 -21.27 21.21 42.47
C THR A 414 -20.02 21.99 42.86
N ALA A 415 -20.12 23.31 43.02
CA ALA A 415 -19.00 24.15 43.41
C ALA A 415 -18.44 23.63 44.74
N GLY A 416 -17.10 23.50 44.87
CA GLY A 416 -16.42 22.96 46.03
C GLY A 416 -16.22 21.44 46.03
N SER A 417 -16.53 20.74 44.92
CA SER A 417 -16.12 19.32 44.75
C SER A 417 -14.61 19.21 44.57
N GLU A 418 -14.04 18.11 45.07
CA GLU A 418 -12.60 17.83 45.05
C GLU A 418 -12.32 16.45 44.46
N PHE A 419 -11.08 16.22 44.02
CA PHE A 419 -10.59 14.88 43.62
C PHE A 419 -9.20 14.66 44.19
N GLN A 420 -8.81 13.39 44.28
CA GLN A 420 -7.50 12.95 44.74
C GLN A 420 -7.05 11.77 43.88
N ILE A 421 -5.74 11.73 43.58
CA ILE A 421 -5.12 10.63 42.83
C ILE A 421 -4.00 10.06 43.68
N ASP A 422 -4.07 8.76 43.94
CA ASP A 422 -3.08 8.03 44.72
C ASP A 422 -2.38 6.98 43.88
N SER A 423 -1.06 6.91 43.92
CA SER A 423 -0.28 5.82 43.27
C SER A 423 -0.36 4.58 44.15
N ILE A 424 -0.81 3.47 43.55
CA ILE A 424 -0.89 2.17 44.27
C ILE A 424 0.51 1.63 44.54
N GLU A 425 1.46 1.82 43.64
CA GLU A 425 2.81 1.27 43.69
C GLU A 425 3.69 1.99 44.72
N THR A 426 3.55 3.32 44.84
CA THR A 426 4.44 4.13 45.66
C THR A 426 3.79 4.66 46.96
N GLY A 427 2.47 4.61 47.06
CA GLY A 427 1.71 5.26 48.10
C GLY A 427 1.71 6.80 48.02
N TRP A 428 2.21 7.37 46.93
CA TRP A 428 2.14 8.82 46.68
C TRP A 428 0.68 9.27 46.50
N THR A 429 0.37 10.43 47.04
CA THR A 429 -0.95 11.07 46.88
C THR A 429 -0.81 12.49 46.38
N SER A 430 -1.76 12.89 45.49
CA SER A 430 -1.89 14.28 45.08
C SER A 430 -2.43 15.20 46.17
N GLY A 431 -2.97 14.60 47.25
CA GLY A 431 -3.86 15.32 48.16
C GLY A 431 -5.17 15.72 47.48
N ARG A 432 -6.05 16.37 48.21
CA ARG A 432 -7.33 16.87 47.65
C ARG A 432 -7.10 18.12 46.81
N LEU A 433 -7.54 18.08 45.60
CA LEU A 433 -7.45 19.15 44.59
C LEU A 433 -8.85 19.58 44.15
N PRO A 434 -9.06 20.87 43.87
CA PRO A 434 -10.36 21.33 43.34
C PRO A 434 -10.70 20.64 42.02
N LEU A 435 -11.92 20.10 41.92
CA LEU A 435 -12.41 19.48 40.71
C LEU A 435 -12.92 20.56 39.75
N ASN A 436 -12.00 21.11 38.96
CA ASN A 436 -12.28 22.05 37.89
C ASN A 436 -11.88 21.49 36.54
N HIS A 437 -12.58 21.90 35.47
CA HIS A 437 -12.19 21.51 34.12
C HIS A 437 -10.77 22.04 33.82
N GLY A 438 -9.88 21.13 33.36
CA GLY A 438 -8.49 21.46 33.05
C GLY A 438 -7.52 21.35 34.24
N THR A 439 -7.98 21.01 35.46
CA THR A 439 -7.05 20.76 36.57
C THR A 439 -6.10 19.63 36.24
N THR A 440 -4.79 19.91 36.32
CA THR A 440 -3.72 18.99 35.92
C THR A 440 -2.95 18.48 37.14
N VAL A 441 -2.70 17.18 37.15
CA VAL A 441 -1.86 16.49 38.15
C VAL A 441 -0.67 15.86 37.43
N GLU A 442 0.56 16.17 37.87
CA GLU A 442 1.76 15.47 37.41
C GLU A 442 2.02 14.26 38.33
N VAL A 443 2.17 13.10 37.74
CA VAL A 443 2.43 11.82 38.44
C VAL A 443 3.76 11.22 38.03
N MET A 444 4.44 10.54 38.95
CA MET A 444 5.68 9.79 38.65
C MET A 444 5.34 8.37 38.20
N LEU A 445 6.11 7.87 37.23
CA LEU A 445 6.02 6.51 36.69
C LEU A 445 7.30 5.71 37.04
N PRO A 446 7.46 5.24 38.27
CA PRO A 446 8.69 4.59 38.72
C PRO A 446 8.93 3.23 38.01
N ASN A 447 7.86 2.49 37.76
CA ASN A 447 7.96 1.17 37.13
C ASN A 447 8.05 1.26 35.60
N LYS A 448 8.95 0.49 35.00
CA LYS A 448 8.80 0.11 33.57
C LYS A 448 7.59 -0.83 33.48
N GLY A 449 6.69 -0.57 32.52
CA GLY A 449 5.38 -1.20 32.45
C GLY A 449 4.31 -0.41 33.21
N ASP A 450 3.27 -1.10 33.68
CA ASP A 450 2.06 -0.47 34.22
C ASP A 450 2.33 0.22 35.58
N ASN A 451 1.85 1.45 35.72
CA ASN A 451 1.77 2.23 36.94
C ASN A 451 0.28 2.56 37.15
N THR A 452 -0.26 2.16 38.31
CA THR A 452 -1.70 2.24 38.57
C THR A 452 -1.98 3.36 39.59
N PHE A 453 -2.92 4.21 39.22
CA PHE A 453 -3.37 5.32 40.07
C PHE A 453 -4.84 5.12 40.38
N LYS A 454 -5.17 5.25 41.70
CA LYS A 454 -6.57 5.24 42.15
C LYS A 454 -7.10 6.65 42.23
N VAL A 455 -8.29 6.88 41.73
CA VAL A 455 -8.96 8.17 41.71
C VAL A 455 -10.08 8.18 42.74
N PHE A 456 -10.12 9.21 43.53
CA PHE A 456 -11.21 9.48 44.48
C PHE A 456 -11.84 10.81 44.11
N VAL A 457 -13.16 10.89 44.17
CA VAL A 457 -13.91 12.15 43.98
C VAL A 457 -14.76 12.41 45.22
N PHE A 458 -14.79 13.66 45.65
CA PHE A 458 -15.50 14.10 46.84
C PHE A 458 -16.50 15.21 46.48
N ASP A 459 -17.67 15.18 47.10
CA ASP A 459 -18.65 16.25 46.98
C ASP A 459 -18.20 17.51 47.78
N SER A 460 -18.96 18.59 47.65
CA SER A 460 -18.67 19.86 48.34
C SER A 460 -18.73 19.75 49.91
N LYS A 461 -19.20 18.62 50.46
CA LYS A 461 -19.27 18.35 51.89
C LYS A 461 -18.17 17.37 52.35
N GLY A 462 -17.32 16.91 51.42
CA GLY A 462 -16.26 15.96 51.66
C GLY A 462 -16.70 14.50 51.63
N GLY A 463 -17.94 14.18 51.24
CA GLY A 463 -18.43 12.84 51.03
C GLY A 463 -17.84 12.21 49.76
N SER A 464 -17.42 10.92 49.85
CA SER A 464 -16.88 10.20 48.67
C SER A 464 -17.99 9.84 47.67
N LEU A 465 -17.78 10.17 46.42
CA LEU A 465 -18.63 9.77 45.31
C LEU A 465 -18.15 8.45 44.70
N ALA A 466 -19.07 7.51 44.46
CA ALA A 466 -18.72 6.26 43.83
C ALA A 466 -18.47 6.50 42.31
N LEU A 467 -17.43 5.89 41.79
CA LEU A 467 -17.03 5.95 40.36
C LEU A 467 -17.20 4.57 39.76
N ASP A 468 -17.66 4.48 38.52
CA ASP A 468 -17.77 3.22 37.76
C ASP A 468 -16.38 2.62 37.47
N GLN A 469 -15.41 3.49 37.20
CA GLN A 469 -14.00 3.15 37.11
C GLN A 469 -13.19 4.11 37.96
N ASP A 470 -12.49 3.59 38.96
CA ASP A 470 -11.69 4.36 39.91
C ASP A 470 -10.18 4.24 39.69
N LYS A 471 -9.75 3.61 38.58
CA LYS A 471 -8.33 3.35 38.31
C LYS A 471 -7.90 3.93 36.97
N ILE A 472 -6.75 4.58 36.98
CA ILE A 472 -6.01 5.03 35.80
C ILE A 472 -4.74 4.18 35.75
N VAL A 473 -4.47 3.57 34.60
CA VAL A 473 -3.24 2.83 34.35
C VAL A 473 -2.43 3.57 33.29
N ILE A 474 -1.19 3.93 33.60
CA ILE A 474 -0.24 4.53 32.69
C ILE A 474 0.96 3.60 32.57
N SER A 475 1.21 3.08 31.37
CA SER A 475 2.33 2.18 31.10
C SER A 475 3.55 2.99 30.68
N ARG A 476 4.68 2.80 31.40
CA ARG A 476 5.97 3.34 31.00
C ARG A 476 6.66 2.38 30.04
N THR A 477 6.71 2.75 28.75
CA THR A 477 7.23 1.93 27.65
C THR A 477 8.75 2.08 27.48
N ALA A 478 9.38 1.15 26.77
CA ALA A 478 10.81 1.22 26.46
C ALA A 478 11.13 2.37 25.49
N ALA A 479 10.29 2.55 24.49
CA ALA A 479 10.36 3.64 23.51
C ALA A 479 8.96 3.95 22.99
N THR A 480 8.79 5.09 22.34
CA THR A 480 7.58 5.45 21.61
C THR A 480 7.94 6.18 20.33
N ILE A 481 7.09 6.06 19.35
CA ILE A 481 7.17 6.84 18.10
C ILE A 481 6.16 7.96 18.20
N ASP A 482 6.59 9.21 18.07
CA ASP A 482 5.72 10.36 18.20
C ASP A 482 5.02 10.70 16.90
N ALA A 483 5.69 10.50 15.76
CA ALA A 483 5.15 10.76 14.44
C ALA A 483 5.62 9.73 13.41
N ILE A 484 4.70 9.29 12.56
CA ILE A 484 4.97 8.47 11.36
C ILE A 484 4.45 9.24 10.17
N PRO A 485 5.28 9.64 9.20
CA PRO A 485 4.79 10.31 8.01
C PRO A 485 4.00 9.34 7.12
N ALA A 486 2.92 9.83 6.52
CA ALA A 486 2.17 9.10 5.51
C ALA A 486 3.05 8.85 4.28
N SER A 487 3.15 7.61 3.83
CA SER A 487 3.95 7.24 2.64
C SER A 487 3.30 7.74 1.35
N HIS A 488 1.97 7.80 1.33
CA HIS A 488 1.17 8.18 0.16
C HIS A 488 0.09 9.16 0.56
N SER A 489 -0.25 10.07 -0.35
CA SER A 489 -1.45 10.89 -0.22
C SER A 489 -2.68 10.04 -0.51
N ILE A 490 -3.76 10.28 0.24
CA ILE A 490 -5.06 9.61 0.07
C ILE A 490 -6.13 10.67 -0.04
N PHE A 491 -6.98 10.54 -1.03
CA PHE A 491 -8.04 11.49 -1.28
C PHE A 491 -9.33 10.84 -1.77
N ILE A 492 -10.44 11.54 -1.58
CA ILE A 492 -11.74 11.21 -2.15
C ILE A 492 -11.95 12.07 -3.40
N GLU A 493 -12.41 11.45 -4.49
CA GLU A 493 -12.82 12.15 -5.70
C GLU A 493 -14.16 12.86 -5.46
N VAL A 494 -14.18 14.17 -5.65
CA VAL A 494 -15.38 15.00 -5.48
C VAL A 494 -15.61 15.88 -6.71
N LEU A 495 -16.84 16.25 -6.99
CA LEU A 495 -17.12 17.28 -7.98
C LEU A 495 -16.89 18.67 -7.39
N SER A 496 -16.28 19.57 -8.12
CA SER A 496 -16.11 20.99 -7.74
C SER A 496 -17.47 21.70 -7.52
N LYS A 497 -18.48 21.30 -8.30
CA LYS A 497 -19.88 21.73 -8.23
C LYS A 497 -20.75 20.71 -8.97
N ILE A 498 -22.08 20.84 -8.89
CA ILE A 498 -23.01 20.02 -9.69
C ILE A 498 -22.65 20.18 -11.19
N GLY A 499 -22.39 19.07 -11.88
CA GLY A 499 -21.93 19.08 -13.26
C GLY A 499 -20.51 19.64 -13.44
N GLY A 500 -19.75 19.81 -12.36
CA GLY A 500 -18.36 20.25 -12.38
C GLY A 500 -17.36 19.14 -12.71
N ARG A 501 -16.07 19.48 -12.66
CA ARG A 501 -15.00 18.50 -12.83
C ARG A 501 -14.73 17.72 -11.53
N PRO A 502 -14.21 16.48 -11.64
CA PRO A 502 -13.65 15.79 -10.50
C PRO A 502 -12.41 16.53 -9.97
N GLU A 503 -12.31 16.63 -8.65
CA GLU A 503 -11.16 17.21 -7.93
C GLU A 503 -10.79 16.31 -6.76
N PRO A 504 -9.49 16.22 -6.38
CA PRO A 504 -9.08 15.48 -5.21
C PRO A 504 -9.45 16.25 -3.93
N TYR A 505 -10.13 15.59 -3.00
CA TYR A 505 -10.27 16.05 -1.63
C TYR A 505 -9.34 15.22 -0.74
N PHE A 506 -8.17 15.76 -0.39
CA PHE A 506 -7.18 15.05 0.38
C PHE A 506 -7.65 14.79 1.82
N LEU A 507 -7.62 13.53 2.23
CA LEU A 507 -7.79 13.09 3.61
C LEU A 507 -6.46 13.18 4.37
N VAL A 508 -5.36 12.84 3.69
CA VAL A 508 -3.98 12.95 4.16
C VAL A 508 -3.08 13.18 2.96
N LYS A 509 -2.01 13.93 3.13
CA LYS A 509 -0.95 14.11 2.13
C LYS A 509 0.29 13.32 2.52
N SER A 510 1.06 12.90 1.53
CA SER A 510 2.38 12.30 1.76
C SER A 510 3.24 13.21 2.64
N GLY A 511 3.83 12.64 3.69
CA GLY A 511 4.57 13.36 4.72
C GLY A 511 3.75 13.87 5.91
N ASP A 512 2.42 13.90 5.83
CA ASP A 512 1.58 14.26 6.98
C ASP A 512 1.71 13.23 8.10
N HIS A 513 1.60 13.67 9.34
CA HIS A 513 1.76 12.79 10.51
C HIS A 513 0.55 11.87 10.73
N LEU A 514 0.81 10.59 10.89
CA LEU A 514 -0.16 9.56 11.26
C LEU A 514 -0.13 9.27 12.78
N PRO A 515 -1.23 8.81 13.38
CA PRO A 515 -2.55 8.59 12.79
C PRO A 515 -3.32 9.89 12.58
N GLN A 516 -4.25 9.90 11.63
CA GLN A 516 -5.17 11.03 11.41
C GLN A 516 -6.63 10.60 11.49
N LYS A 517 -7.47 11.50 11.98
CA LYS A 517 -8.93 11.36 12.02
C LYS A 517 -9.57 12.66 11.60
N GLY A 518 -10.69 12.56 10.92
CA GLY A 518 -11.46 13.75 10.54
C GLY A 518 -12.92 13.43 10.24
N GLU A 519 -13.70 14.48 10.23
CA GLU A 519 -15.10 14.46 9.82
C GLU A 519 -15.28 15.51 8.72
N ILE A 520 -15.94 15.12 7.65
CA ILE A 520 -16.16 15.94 6.46
C ILE A 520 -17.62 15.82 6.07
N THR A 521 -18.23 16.91 5.69
CA THR A 521 -19.55 16.89 5.09
C THR A 521 -19.43 17.02 3.59
N PHE A 522 -20.05 16.09 2.86
CA PHE A 522 -20.28 16.17 1.43
C PHE A 522 -21.76 16.38 1.14
N LYS A 523 -22.10 16.60 -0.13
CA LYS A 523 -23.49 16.65 -0.60
C LYS A 523 -23.66 15.69 -1.76
N ALA A 524 -24.83 15.04 -1.84
CA ALA A 524 -25.20 14.25 -3.01
C ALA A 524 -25.34 15.15 -4.24
N ALA A 525 -24.69 14.80 -5.36
CA ALA A 525 -24.87 15.53 -6.61
C ALA A 525 -26.17 15.14 -7.31
N GLU A 526 -26.67 13.95 -7.04
CA GLU A 526 -27.84 13.35 -7.64
C GLU A 526 -28.79 12.79 -6.57
N SER A 527 -30.06 12.59 -6.95
CA SER A 527 -31.03 11.99 -6.05
C SER A 527 -31.00 10.47 -6.17
N LEU A 528 -31.02 9.76 -5.03
CA LEU A 528 -31.08 8.30 -4.96
C LEU A 528 -32.32 7.88 -4.16
N LYS A 529 -33.19 7.07 -4.79
CA LYS A 529 -34.43 6.56 -4.16
C LYS A 529 -34.23 5.11 -3.69
N ALA A 530 -34.87 4.74 -2.59
CA ALA A 530 -34.93 3.35 -2.12
C ALA A 530 -35.42 2.42 -3.25
N GLY A 531 -34.70 1.31 -3.46
CA GLY A 531 -34.99 0.33 -4.50
C GLY A 531 -34.64 0.77 -5.94
N ALA A 532 -34.12 1.98 -6.16
CA ALA A 532 -33.74 2.45 -7.50
C ALA A 532 -32.40 1.85 -7.94
N ILE A 533 -32.23 1.69 -9.24
CA ILE A 533 -30.93 1.38 -9.85
C ILE A 533 -30.11 2.67 -9.81
N GLY A 534 -28.97 2.64 -9.13
CA GLY A 534 -28.05 3.77 -8.97
C GLY A 534 -27.32 3.71 -7.64
N SER A 535 -26.26 4.49 -7.51
CA SER A 535 -25.47 4.57 -6.29
C SER A 535 -24.83 5.94 -6.10
N LEU A 536 -24.58 6.32 -4.84
CA LEU A 536 -23.66 7.41 -4.51
C LEU A 536 -22.28 6.79 -4.26
N ASN A 537 -21.26 7.29 -4.93
CA ASN A 537 -19.93 6.69 -5.00
C ASN A 537 -18.90 7.61 -4.35
N PHE A 538 -18.25 7.12 -3.29
CA PHE A 538 -17.09 7.75 -2.68
C PHE A 538 -15.85 6.99 -3.20
N LYS A 539 -15.32 7.45 -4.32
CA LYS A 539 -14.12 6.88 -4.92
C LYS A 539 -12.90 7.37 -4.17
N VAL A 540 -12.10 6.44 -3.66
CA VAL A 540 -10.89 6.72 -2.89
C VAL A 540 -9.67 6.37 -3.72
N TRP A 541 -8.72 7.30 -3.76
CA TRP A 541 -7.52 7.22 -4.56
C TRP A 541 -6.26 7.38 -3.71
N GLU A 542 -5.16 6.78 -4.14
CA GLU A 542 -3.83 6.91 -3.56
C GLU A 542 -2.88 7.52 -4.58
N GLY A 543 -2.28 8.65 -4.26
CA GLY A 543 -1.31 9.38 -5.08
C GLY A 543 -1.41 10.89 -4.98
N ASP A 544 -0.55 11.59 -5.74
CA ASP A 544 -0.35 13.04 -5.68
C ASP A 544 -0.68 13.75 -7.00
N ILE A 545 -1.33 13.07 -7.95
CA ILE A 545 -1.67 13.62 -9.25
C ILE A 545 -3.04 14.28 -9.16
N ASP A 546 -3.07 15.61 -9.30
CA ASP A 546 -4.30 16.39 -9.22
C ASP A 546 -5.15 16.27 -10.51
N ASP A 547 -4.48 16.09 -11.66
CA ASP A 547 -5.12 16.03 -12.96
C ASP A 547 -4.20 15.35 -14.01
N PRO A 548 -4.66 14.25 -14.66
CA PRO A 548 -5.94 13.58 -14.43
C PRO A 548 -5.92 12.71 -13.16
N ILE A 549 -7.01 12.71 -12.40
CA ILE A 549 -7.16 11.89 -11.17
C ILE A 549 -6.95 10.40 -11.47
N THR A 550 -7.38 9.95 -12.65
CA THR A 550 -7.29 8.56 -13.11
C THR A 550 -5.86 8.04 -13.30
N ASP A 551 -4.86 8.92 -13.26
CA ASP A 551 -3.44 8.52 -13.27
C ASP A 551 -2.92 8.13 -11.88
N ASN A 552 -3.73 8.32 -10.81
CA ASN A 552 -3.46 7.77 -9.49
C ASN A 552 -3.93 6.32 -9.37
N ARG A 553 -3.58 5.68 -8.26
CA ARG A 553 -4.02 4.31 -7.96
C ARG A 553 -5.41 4.33 -7.31
N PRO A 554 -6.41 3.62 -7.86
CA PRO A 554 -7.67 3.43 -7.17
C PRO A 554 -7.48 2.48 -5.98
N ILE A 555 -8.01 2.82 -4.80
CA ILE A 555 -7.92 1.96 -3.60
C ILE A 555 -9.28 1.46 -3.13
N GLY A 556 -10.34 2.05 -3.63
CA GLY A 556 -11.68 1.53 -3.38
C GLY A 556 -12.78 2.55 -3.57
N THR A 557 -14.01 2.05 -3.56
CA THR A 557 -15.21 2.87 -3.63
C THR A 557 -16.19 2.46 -2.54
N VAL A 558 -16.59 3.38 -1.67
CA VAL A 558 -17.73 3.19 -0.78
C VAL A 558 -18.98 3.52 -1.59
N LYS A 559 -19.83 2.51 -1.82
CA LYS A 559 -21.08 2.67 -2.60
C LYS A 559 -22.28 2.64 -1.65
N ILE A 560 -23.19 3.58 -1.85
CA ILE A 560 -24.50 3.61 -1.22
C ILE A 560 -25.50 3.36 -2.34
N ASN A 561 -26.08 2.18 -2.38
CA ASN A 561 -27.05 1.79 -3.40
C ASN A 561 -28.48 2.07 -2.93
N GLY A 562 -29.42 2.20 -3.86
CA GLY A 562 -30.84 2.34 -3.52
C GLY A 562 -31.42 1.15 -2.72
N ASN A 563 -30.78 -0.01 -2.78
CA ASN A 563 -31.16 -1.22 -2.03
C ASN A 563 -30.56 -1.29 -0.61
N ASP A 564 -29.70 -0.35 -0.25
CA ASP A 564 -29.03 -0.35 1.07
C ASP A 564 -29.88 0.33 2.16
N PHE A 565 -31.04 0.89 1.80
CA PHE A 565 -32.03 1.48 2.71
C PHE A 565 -33.45 1.14 2.27
N ASP A 566 -34.33 0.89 3.25
CA ASP A 566 -35.64 0.30 3.03
C ASP A 566 -36.70 1.30 2.54
N ASP A 567 -36.53 2.59 2.86
CA ASP A 567 -37.53 3.63 2.54
C ASP A 567 -36.87 5.01 2.38
N GLY A 568 -37.52 5.88 1.60
CA GLY A 568 -37.15 7.27 1.46
C GLY A 568 -36.38 7.60 0.18
N VAL A 569 -35.86 8.83 0.14
CA VAL A 569 -35.05 9.39 -0.95
C VAL A 569 -33.91 10.16 -0.35
N ILE A 570 -32.71 9.98 -0.86
CA ILE A 570 -31.58 10.88 -0.66
C ILE A 570 -31.68 11.91 -1.76
N PRO A 571 -32.15 13.14 -1.49
CA PRO A 571 -32.27 14.14 -2.55
C PRO A 571 -30.93 14.71 -2.97
N ALA A 572 -30.82 15.23 -4.18
CA ALA A 572 -29.66 16.04 -4.59
C ALA A 572 -29.47 17.20 -3.58
N GLY A 573 -28.24 17.45 -3.16
CA GLY A 573 -27.90 18.41 -2.12
C GLY A 573 -28.03 17.91 -0.68
N ALA A 574 -28.50 16.65 -0.46
CA ALA A 574 -28.56 16.06 0.86
C ALA A 574 -27.14 15.96 1.48
N LYS A 575 -27.06 16.17 2.79
CA LYS A 575 -25.81 16.03 3.54
C LYS A 575 -25.39 14.57 3.66
N LEU A 576 -24.12 14.30 3.42
CA LEU A 576 -23.44 13.04 3.59
C LEU A 576 -22.28 13.28 4.57
N GLU A 577 -22.41 12.79 5.78
CA GLU A 577 -21.42 12.99 6.85
C GLU A 577 -20.40 11.85 6.79
N CYS A 578 -19.18 12.18 6.39
CA CYS A 578 -18.09 11.25 6.22
C CYS A 578 -17.11 11.39 7.38
N SER A 579 -16.94 10.33 8.18
CA SER A 579 -15.87 10.22 9.14
C SER A 579 -14.79 9.30 8.58
N TYR A 580 -13.52 9.63 8.82
CA TYR A 580 -12.41 8.81 8.39
C TYR A 580 -11.36 8.69 9.49
N GLU A 581 -10.67 7.56 9.48
CA GLU A 581 -9.50 7.29 10.31
C GLU A 581 -8.40 6.66 9.45
N ILE A 582 -7.19 7.23 9.53
CA ILE A 582 -5.99 6.71 8.89
C ILE A 582 -5.05 6.29 10.00
N HIS A 583 -4.79 4.98 10.08
CA HIS A 583 -3.98 4.37 11.14
C HIS A 583 -2.48 4.65 10.96
N ASP A 584 -1.67 4.30 11.96
CA ASP A 584 -0.21 4.38 11.92
C ASP A 584 0.42 3.65 10.72
N SER A 585 -0.19 2.57 10.27
CA SER A 585 0.22 1.83 9.07
C SER A 585 -0.14 2.54 7.75
N GLY A 586 -0.93 3.62 7.81
CA GLY A 586 -1.55 4.25 6.65
C GLY A 586 -2.81 3.54 6.16
N ALA A 587 -3.32 2.52 6.88
CA ALA A 587 -4.59 1.88 6.53
C ALA A 587 -5.76 2.83 6.77
N VAL A 588 -6.71 2.86 5.82
CA VAL A 588 -7.83 3.80 5.78
C VAL A 588 -9.13 3.11 6.18
N VAL A 589 -9.87 3.73 7.07
CA VAL A 589 -11.25 3.37 7.42
C VAL A 589 -12.14 4.58 7.14
N ILE A 590 -13.20 4.38 6.38
CA ILE A 590 -14.17 5.43 6.02
C ILE A 590 -15.56 4.96 6.43
N GLU A 591 -16.31 5.85 7.06
CA GLU A 591 -17.71 5.67 7.41
C GLU A 591 -18.52 6.85 6.93
N VAL A 592 -19.65 6.60 6.28
CA VAL A 592 -20.54 7.63 5.75
C VAL A 592 -21.91 7.49 6.42
N SER A 593 -22.33 8.54 7.12
CA SER A 593 -23.68 8.65 7.68
C SER A 593 -24.54 9.52 6.76
N VAL A 594 -25.75 9.04 6.51
CA VAL A 594 -26.74 9.73 5.66
C VAL A 594 -27.97 10.06 6.53
N PRO A 595 -28.01 11.26 7.16
CA PRO A 595 -29.03 11.59 8.16
C PRO A 595 -30.47 11.54 7.64
N CYS A 596 -30.68 11.85 6.35
CA CYS A 596 -32.04 11.89 5.78
C CYS A 596 -32.71 10.50 5.63
N VAL A 597 -31.94 9.40 5.64
CA VAL A 597 -32.44 8.01 5.61
C VAL A 597 -32.07 7.24 6.87
N GLY A 598 -31.34 7.88 7.81
CA GLY A 598 -30.94 7.24 9.08
C GLY A 598 -29.94 6.10 8.92
N GLY A 599 -29.25 6.00 7.78
CA GLY A 599 -28.28 4.95 7.46
C GLY A 599 -26.84 5.35 7.77
N THR A 600 -26.02 4.36 8.15
CA THR A 600 -24.57 4.47 8.26
C THR A 600 -23.91 3.38 7.42
N PHE A 601 -22.97 3.77 6.56
CA PHE A 601 -22.29 2.91 5.59
C PHE A 601 -20.77 3.00 5.83
N ASN A 602 -20.08 1.87 5.91
CA ASN A 602 -18.66 1.84 6.23
C ASN A 602 -17.85 1.04 5.20
N SER A 603 -16.57 1.33 5.12
CA SER A 603 -15.64 0.68 4.20
C SER A 603 -15.57 -0.84 4.38
N GLY A 604 -15.83 -1.36 5.58
CA GLY A 604 -15.87 -2.80 5.84
C GLY A 604 -17.09 -3.51 5.25
N LYS A 605 -18.20 -2.79 5.07
CA LYS A 605 -19.48 -3.34 4.63
C LYS A 605 -19.81 -3.03 3.17
N ASN A 606 -19.48 -1.82 2.70
CA ASN A 606 -19.86 -1.26 1.40
C ASN A 606 -18.68 -0.93 0.49
N PHE A 607 -17.48 -1.43 0.77
CA PHE A 607 -16.29 -1.18 -0.02
C PHE A 607 -16.20 -2.24 -1.13
N TYR A 608 -16.82 -1.96 -2.26
CA TYR A 608 -17.02 -2.94 -3.34
C TYR A 608 -15.79 -3.17 -4.22
N SER A 609 -14.87 -2.22 -4.31
CA SER A 609 -13.84 -2.26 -5.33
C SER A 609 -12.54 -2.96 -4.93
N ARG A 610 -12.48 -3.61 -3.76
CA ARG A 610 -11.33 -4.47 -3.43
C ARG A 610 -11.10 -5.58 -4.44
N GLN A 611 -12.14 -5.97 -5.20
CA GLN A 611 -12.03 -6.93 -6.30
C GLN A 611 -12.00 -6.25 -7.68
N GLU A 612 -12.70 -5.11 -7.85
CA GLU A 612 -12.82 -4.43 -9.14
C GLU A 612 -11.53 -3.74 -9.60
N GLY A 613 -10.67 -3.28 -8.68
CA GLY A 613 -9.39 -2.62 -9.01
C GLY A 613 -8.17 -3.52 -9.00
N GLN A 614 -8.32 -4.82 -8.65
CA GLN A 614 -7.20 -5.76 -8.59
C GLN A 614 -6.90 -6.36 -9.96
N LEU A 615 -5.61 -6.33 -10.33
CA LEU A 615 -5.13 -6.93 -11.58
C LEU A 615 -4.70 -8.39 -11.36
N ASP A 616 -5.04 -9.24 -12.32
CA ASP A 616 -4.42 -10.56 -12.47
C ASP A 616 -3.23 -10.44 -13.42
N PHE A 617 -2.03 -10.34 -12.88
CA PHE A 617 -0.80 -10.14 -13.63
C PHE A 617 -0.38 -11.35 -14.47
N THR A 618 -1.02 -12.52 -14.34
CA THR A 618 -0.83 -13.63 -15.27
C THR A 618 -1.51 -13.40 -16.64
N SER A 619 -2.40 -12.43 -16.71
CA SER A 619 -3.16 -12.08 -17.91
C SER A 619 -3.20 -10.57 -18.21
N ALA A 620 -2.45 -9.77 -17.47
CA ALA A 620 -2.47 -8.31 -17.55
C ALA A 620 -1.41 -7.73 -18.51
N SER A 621 -0.52 -8.55 -19.10
CA SER A 621 0.58 -8.09 -19.94
C SER A 621 0.12 -7.17 -21.10
N ALA A 622 -0.95 -7.55 -21.77
CA ALA A 622 -1.53 -6.73 -22.85
C ALA A 622 -2.05 -5.38 -22.33
N LEU A 623 -2.70 -5.35 -21.17
CA LEU A 623 -3.18 -4.12 -20.53
C LEU A 623 -2.01 -3.22 -20.13
N VAL A 624 -0.97 -3.79 -19.53
CA VAL A 624 0.22 -3.04 -19.10
C VAL A 624 0.96 -2.46 -20.28
N SER A 625 1.12 -3.24 -21.36
CA SER A 625 1.74 -2.78 -22.60
C SER A 625 0.94 -1.65 -23.26
N GLU A 626 -0.38 -1.78 -23.35
CA GLU A 626 -1.26 -0.73 -23.89
C GLU A 626 -1.15 0.56 -23.07
N GLU A 627 -1.13 0.46 -21.74
CA GLU A 627 -0.99 1.59 -20.84
C GLU A 627 0.40 2.23 -20.96
N GLY A 628 1.44 1.41 -21.11
CA GLY A 628 2.81 1.86 -21.36
C GLY A 628 2.93 2.64 -22.66
N LEU A 629 2.39 2.10 -23.76
CA LEU A 629 2.40 2.75 -25.07
C LEU A 629 1.61 4.06 -25.09
N ARG A 630 0.46 4.10 -24.40
CA ARG A 630 -0.35 5.31 -24.24
C ARG A 630 0.43 6.39 -23.48
N THR A 631 1.10 6.00 -22.40
CA THR A 631 1.89 6.92 -21.59
C THR A 631 3.13 7.40 -22.35
N LEU A 632 3.79 6.52 -23.11
CA LEU A 632 4.93 6.88 -23.98
C LEU A 632 4.53 7.90 -25.03
N LYS A 633 3.41 7.69 -25.72
CA LYS A 633 2.87 8.67 -26.67
C LYS A 633 2.66 10.03 -26.02
N ARG A 634 2.16 10.06 -24.79
CA ARG A 634 1.98 11.30 -24.02
C ARG A 634 3.33 11.99 -23.73
N VAL A 635 4.36 11.22 -23.35
CA VAL A 635 5.72 11.75 -23.17
C VAL A 635 6.22 12.39 -24.48
N GLU A 636 6.06 11.72 -25.62
CA GLU A 636 6.51 12.21 -26.93
C GLU A 636 5.79 13.50 -27.35
N GLU A 637 4.47 13.59 -27.14
CA GLU A 637 3.69 14.80 -27.39
C GLU A 637 4.21 15.99 -26.56
N ILE A 638 4.56 15.77 -25.28
CA ILE A 638 5.09 16.81 -24.41
C ILE A 638 6.52 17.16 -24.79
N GLN A 639 7.39 16.18 -25.05
CA GLN A 639 8.79 16.40 -25.49
C GLN A 639 8.90 17.21 -26.79
N ALA A 640 7.91 17.16 -27.66
CA ALA A 640 7.89 17.98 -28.87
C ALA A 640 7.85 19.48 -28.60
N VAL A 641 7.45 19.91 -27.40
CA VAL A 641 7.26 21.32 -27.03
C VAL A 641 8.04 21.72 -25.77
N VAL A 642 8.28 20.78 -24.86
CA VAL A 642 8.93 21.01 -23.54
C VAL A 642 10.22 20.21 -23.47
N ASP A 643 11.32 20.85 -23.11
CA ASP A 643 12.62 20.22 -22.82
C ASP A 643 12.81 20.13 -21.31
N ASP A 644 12.48 18.95 -20.73
CA ASP A 644 12.63 18.65 -19.30
C ASP A 644 13.23 17.26 -19.10
N PRO A 645 14.34 17.12 -18.34
CA PRO A 645 15.00 15.81 -18.13
C PRO A 645 14.12 14.76 -17.48
N LYS A 646 13.05 15.15 -16.79
CA LYS A 646 12.07 14.19 -16.21
C LYS A 646 11.33 13.42 -17.31
N LEU A 647 11.16 13.97 -18.51
CA LEU A 647 10.53 13.29 -19.62
C LEU A 647 11.42 12.15 -20.15
N ASP A 648 12.73 12.34 -20.17
CA ASP A 648 13.67 11.27 -20.53
C ASP A 648 13.70 10.17 -19.46
N GLN A 649 13.57 10.55 -18.18
CA GLN A 649 13.43 9.57 -17.10
C GLN A 649 12.12 8.79 -17.23
N ALA A 650 11.01 9.47 -17.50
CA ALA A 650 9.71 8.83 -17.73
C ALA A 650 9.78 7.86 -18.91
N ARG A 651 10.41 8.25 -20.03
CA ARG A 651 10.60 7.39 -21.20
C ARG A 651 11.36 6.11 -20.85
N ARG A 652 12.50 6.20 -20.17
CA ARG A 652 13.27 5.02 -19.73
C ARG A 652 12.47 4.09 -18.85
N LYS A 653 11.62 4.63 -17.96
CA LYS A 653 10.74 3.82 -17.12
C LYS A 653 9.68 3.04 -17.91
N LEU A 654 9.29 3.53 -19.07
CA LEU A 654 8.29 2.90 -19.92
C LEU A 654 8.87 1.78 -20.81
N ASP A 655 10.19 1.66 -20.93
CA ASP A 655 10.84 0.68 -21.82
C ASP A 655 10.41 -0.75 -21.48
N LEU A 656 10.30 -1.08 -20.18
CA LEU A 656 9.85 -2.41 -19.75
C LEU A 656 8.39 -2.69 -20.17
N ALA A 657 7.50 -1.73 -19.98
CA ALA A 657 6.07 -1.90 -20.30
C ALA A 657 5.84 -1.99 -21.80
N THR A 658 6.56 -1.19 -22.58
CA THR A 658 6.43 -1.17 -24.06
C THR A 658 7.08 -2.37 -24.74
N SER A 659 8.00 -3.06 -24.07
CA SER A 659 8.66 -4.29 -24.57
C SER A 659 8.00 -5.57 -24.10
N LEU A 660 6.94 -5.51 -23.27
CA LEU A 660 6.21 -6.70 -22.83
C LEU A 660 5.51 -7.38 -24.02
N GLU A 661 5.71 -8.69 -24.13
CA GLU A 661 4.94 -9.49 -25.08
C GLU A 661 3.48 -9.62 -24.59
N PRO A 662 2.49 -9.63 -25.49
CA PRO A 662 1.07 -9.70 -25.12
C PRO A 662 0.68 -10.97 -24.33
N ASP A 663 1.44 -12.04 -24.50
CA ASP A 663 1.27 -13.34 -23.88
C ASP A 663 2.31 -13.64 -22.78
N GLU A 664 3.01 -12.60 -22.27
CA GLU A 664 3.96 -12.76 -21.16
C GLU A 664 3.26 -13.37 -19.95
N SER A 665 3.76 -14.50 -19.52
CA SER A 665 3.20 -15.27 -18.40
C SER A 665 3.87 -14.99 -17.04
N GLU A 666 5.01 -14.30 -17.04
CA GLU A 666 5.70 -13.93 -15.81
C GLU A 666 5.00 -12.75 -15.13
N SER A 667 4.14 -13.06 -14.16
CA SER A 667 3.37 -12.06 -13.41
C SER A 667 4.23 -10.97 -12.76
N GLU A 668 5.44 -11.30 -12.34
CA GLU A 668 6.38 -10.35 -11.73
C GLU A 668 6.84 -9.28 -12.73
N LYS A 669 7.09 -9.63 -14.00
CA LYS A 669 7.47 -8.65 -15.04
C LYS A 669 6.33 -7.69 -15.33
N SER A 670 5.12 -8.22 -15.50
CA SER A 670 3.93 -7.39 -15.76
C SER A 670 3.64 -6.45 -14.60
N GLN A 671 3.84 -6.90 -13.37
CA GLN A 671 3.68 -6.08 -12.17
C GLN A 671 4.75 -4.97 -12.09
N GLU A 672 6.03 -5.32 -12.31
CA GLU A 672 7.12 -4.34 -12.32
C GLU A 672 6.89 -3.28 -13.41
N ALA A 673 6.52 -3.71 -14.61
CA ALA A 673 6.21 -2.82 -15.71
C ALA A 673 5.07 -1.85 -15.37
N MET A 674 4.00 -2.32 -14.70
CA MET A 674 2.90 -1.45 -14.26
C MET A 674 3.35 -0.41 -13.22
N GLU A 675 4.18 -0.81 -12.26
CA GLU A 675 4.75 0.15 -11.29
C GLU A 675 5.60 1.22 -12.01
N LYS A 676 6.39 0.84 -13.03
CA LYS A 676 7.16 1.80 -13.83
C LYS A 676 6.27 2.74 -14.64
N VAL A 677 5.13 2.28 -15.15
CA VAL A 677 4.13 3.15 -15.79
C VAL A 677 3.59 4.19 -14.81
N LEU A 678 3.24 3.77 -13.58
CA LEU A 678 2.75 4.70 -12.55
C LEU A 678 3.83 5.72 -12.14
N GLU A 679 5.10 5.31 -12.04
CA GLU A 679 6.22 6.22 -11.79
C GLU A 679 6.38 7.24 -12.94
N ALA A 680 6.28 6.80 -14.20
CA ALA A 680 6.34 7.68 -15.36
C ALA A 680 5.22 8.72 -15.37
N LYS A 681 3.99 8.31 -15.03
CA LYS A 681 2.84 9.22 -14.89
C LYS A 681 3.07 10.29 -13.82
N ARG A 682 3.70 9.95 -12.69
CA ARG A 682 4.09 10.92 -11.65
C ARG A 682 5.09 11.94 -12.17
N LEU A 683 6.08 11.51 -12.95
CA LEU A 683 7.04 12.43 -13.58
C LEU A 683 6.35 13.38 -14.57
N ILE A 684 5.45 12.86 -15.41
CA ILE A 684 4.64 13.66 -16.33
C ILE A 684 3.80 14.70 -15.56
N ALA A 685 3.19 14.32 -14.43
CA ALA A 685 2.40 15.24 -13.62
C ALA A 685 3.27 16.37 -13.01
N GLN A 686 4.53 16.08 -12.62
CA GLN A 686 5.47 17.09 -12.18
C GLN A 686 5.82 18.07 -13.31
N VAL A 687 6.15 17.56 -14.50
CA VAL A 687 6.41 18.39 -15.69
C VAL A 687 5.19 19.25 -16.02
N ARG A 688 3.97 18.70 -15.89
CA ARG A 688 2.73 19.47 -16.09
C ARG A 688 2.61 20.66 -15.13
N LYS A 689 3.00 20.49 -13.86
CA LYS A 689 2.99 21.60 -12.89
C LYS A 689 3.98 22.71 -13.24
N GLU A 690 5.14 22.34 -13.77
CA GLU A 690 6.23 23.26 -14.13
C GLU A 690 5.99 23.95 -15.49
N HIS A 691 5.37 23.26 -16.46
CA HIS A 691 5.12 23.70 -17.84
C HIS A 691 3.61 23.75 -18.17
N LEU A 692 2.82 24.27 -17.23
CA LEU A 692 1.37 24.17 -17.31
C LEU A 692 0.76 24.81 -18.57
N LYS A 693 1.31 25.94 -19.04
CA LYS A 693 0.75 26.66 -20.22
C LYS A 693 0.98 25.90 -21.52
N GLU A 694 2.18 25.36 -21.68
CA GLU A 694 2.58 24.60 -22.84
C GLU A 694 1.76 23.32 -22.95
N ILE A 695 1.59 22.60 -21.83
CA ILE A 695 0.83 21.35 -21.81
C ILE A 695 -0.68 21.61 -22.00
N ARG A 696 -1.23 22.66 -21.41
CA ARG A 696 -2.62 23.07 -21.67
C ARG A 696 -2.85 23.40 -23.16
N GLN A 697 -1.85 23.99 -23.83
CA GLN A 697 -1.96 24.26 -25.27
C GLN A 697 -1.98 22.94 -26.07
N ILE A 698 -1.11 21.98 -25.76
CA ILE A 698 -1.10 20.64 -26.37
C ILE A 698 -2.48 19.97 -26.20
N ASP A 699 -3.02 19.99 -24.97
CA ASP A 699 -4.32 19.38 -24.66
C ASP A 699 -5.47 20.02 -25.45
N LEU A 700 -5.48 21.35 -25.55
CA LEU A 700 -6.48 22.07 -26.33
C LEU A 700 -6.38 21.80 -27.84
N ASP A 701 -5.14 21.82 -28.36
CA ASP A 701 -4.90 21.58 -29.78
C ASP A 701 -5.30 20.14 -30.18
N ALA A 702 -5.06 19.16 -29.33
CA ALA A 702 -5.47 17.77 -29.55
C ALA A 702 -7.00 17.64 -29.62
N VAL A 703 -7.74 18.25 -28.66
CA VAL A 703 -9.20 18.16 -28.63
C VAL A 703 -9.86 18.92 -29.76
N THR A 704 -9.32 20.08 -30.15
CA THR A 704 -9.85 20.87 -31.27
C THR A 704 -9.54 20.22 -32.62
N SER A 705 -8.34 19.70 -32.82
CA SER A 705 -7.97 18.95 -34.04
C SER A 705 -8.82 17.69 -34.21
N PHE A 706 -9.10 16.98 -33.11
CA PHE A 706 -10.00 15.82 -33.12
C PHE A 706 -11.42 16.23 -33.53
N PHE A 707 -11.96 17.32 -32.97
CA PHE A 707 -13.26 17.85 -33.36
C PHE A 707 -13.29 18.17 -34.81
N ASP A 708 -12.30 18.91 -35.35
CA ASP A 708 -12.25 19.38 -36.73
C ASP A 708 -12.17 18.21 -37.72
N SER A 709 -11.40 17.17 -37.40
CA SER A 709 -11.15 16.06 -38.32
C SER A 709 -12.20 14.94 -38.24
N GLN A 710 -12.83 14.69 -37.10
CA GLN A 710 -13.66 13.52 -36.86
C GLN A 710 -15.11 13.83 -36.49
N VAL A 711 -15.39 15.01 -35.91
CA VAL A 711 -16.68 15.28 -35.25
C VAL A 711 -17.46 16.40 -35.95
N ARG A 712 -16.76 17.40 -36.50
CA ARG A 712 -17.39 18.62 -37.06
C ARG A 712 -18.46 18.32 -38.12
N GLU A 713 -18.26 17.35 -39.00
CA GLU A 713 -19.24 16.99 -40.05
C GLU A 713 -20.50 16.28 -39.46
N LEU A 714 -20.37 15.69 -38.28
CA LEU A 714 -21.48 15.00 -37.59
C LEU A 714 -22.27 15.93 -36.67
N ALA A 715 -21.72 17.09 -36.37
CA ALA A 715 -22.29 18.07 -35.43
C ALA A 715 -23.36 18.94 -36.12
N ARG A 716 -24.35 19.33 -35.32
CA ARG A 716 -25.35 20.37 -35.75
C ARG A 716 -24.69 21.73 -35.75
N THR A 717 -25.17 22.65 -36.58
CA THR A 717 -24.64 24.03 -36.67
C THR A 717 -24.53 24.71 -35.30
N SER A 718 -25.52 24.52 -34.43
CA SER A 718 -25.52 25.07 -33.06
C SER A 718 -24.45 24.47 -32.17
N GLU A 719 -24.13 23.19 -32.35
CA GLU A 719 -23.10 22.46 -31.60
C GLU A 719 -21.70 22.90 -32.04
N VAL A 720 -21.50 23.08 -33.36
CA VAL A 720 -20.26 23.66 -33.89
C VAL A 720 -20.00 25.04 -33.32
N ALA A 721 -21.02 25.94 -33.34
CA ALA A 721 -20.85 27.25 -32.77
C ALA A 721 -20.59 27.24 -31.26
N ALA A 722 -21.23 26.33 -30.50
CA ALA A 722 -21.00 26.17 -29.07
C ALA A 722 -19.59 25.63 -28.80
N PHE A 723 -19.10 24.65 -29.58
CA PHE A 723 -17.73 24.11 -29.46
C PHE A 723 -16.69 25.20 -29.76
N ASP A 724 -16.81 25.91 -30.89
CA ASP A 724 -15.86 26.94 -31.29
C ASP A 724 -15.78 28.11 -30.28
N ASN A 725 -16.92 28.49 -29.68
CA ASN A 725 -16.94 29.52 -28.63
C ASN A 725 -16.26 29.03 -27.35
N LEU A 726 -16.49 27.78 -26.95
CA LEU A 726 -15.87 27.19 -25.77
C LEU A 726 -14.37 27.04 -25.97
N ALA A 727 -13.91 26.60 -27.15
CA ALA A 727 -12.49 26.50 -27.49
C ALA A 727 -11.78 27.86 -27.42
N LYS A 728 -12.44 28.95 -27.91
CA LYS A 728 -11.92 30.32 -27.73
C LYS A 728 -11.84 30.75 -26.26
N THR A 729 -12.77 30.29 -25.43
CA THR A 729 -12.75 30.57 -23.99
C THR A 729 -11.62 29.82 -23.32
N ALA A 730 -11.45 28.52 -23.61
CA ALA A 730 -10.33 27.72 -23.14
C ALA A 730 -8.97 28.33 -23.53
N GLN A 731 -8.83 28.82 -24.78
CA GLN A 731 -7.62 29.52 -25.23
C GLN A 731 -7.33 30.80 -24.44
N ARG A 732 -8.35 31.52 -24.00
CA ARG A 732 -8.18 32.71 -23.15
C ARG A 732 -7.75 32.31 -21.72
N SER A 733 -8.30 31.20 -21.18
CA SER A 733 -7.94 30.68 -19.87
C SER A 733 -6.47 30.30 -19.80
N ILE A 734 -5.90 29.72 -20.86
CA ILE A 734 -4.46 29.44 -20.93
C ILE A 734 -3.65 30.74 -20.81
N LYS A 735 -4.01 31.79 -21.58
CA LYS A 735 -3.31 33.10 -21.53
C LYS A 735 -3.41 33.78 -20.19
N GLY A 736 -4.56 33.68 -19.53
CA GLY A 736 -4.84 34.25 -18.22
C GLY A 736 -4.32 33.40 -17.05
N ASN A 737 -3.80 32.21 -17.32
CA ASN A 737 -3.48 31.19 -16.31
C ASN A 737 -4.65 30.87 -15.38
N ASP A 738 -5.86 30.81 -15.96
CA ASP A 738 -7.10 30.61 -15.24
C ASP A 738 -7.28 29.14 -14.81
N GLN A 739 -7.80 28.90 -13.63
CA GLN A 739 -8.09 27.55 -13.11
C GLN A 739 -9.28 26.89 -13.80
N ASP A 740 -10.11 27.66 -14.53
CA ASP A 740 -11.25 27.12 -15.26
C ASP A 740 -10.88 26.42 -16.58
N PHE A 741 -9.60 26.44 -16.99
CA PHE A 741 -9.15 25.79 -18.25
C PHE A 741 -9.52 24.31 -18.29
N GLU A 742 -9.22 23.56 -17.24
CA GLU A 742 -9.49 22.11 -17.18
C GLU A 742 -10.99 21.81 -17.26
N TYR A 743 -11.82 22.69 -16.73
CA TYR A 743 -13.28 22.62 -16.85
C TYR A 743 -13.71 22.80 -18.33
N HIS A 744 -13.17 23.81 -19.02
CA HIS A 744 -13.46 24.04 -20.43
C HIS A 744 -12.96 22.91 -21.33
N LEU A 745 -11.79 22.35 -21.01
CA LEU A 745 -11.23 21.22 -21.75
C LEU A 745 -12.11 19.97 -21.64
N ARG A 746 -12.60 19.68 -20.44
CA ARG A 746 -13.54 18.59 -20.19
C ARG A 746 -14.86 18.78 -20.92
N ASP A 747 -15.43 19.99 -20.88
CA ASP A 747 -16.64 20.31 -21.61
C ASP A 747 -16.47 20.12 -23.14
N LEU A 748 -15.30 20.48 -23.69
CA LEU A 748 -14.98 20.23 -25.11
C LEU A 748 -14.94 18.74 -25.43
N ARG A 749 -14.30 17.93 -24.55
CA ARG A 749 -14.29 16.46 -24.68
C ARG A 749 -15.70 15.88 -24.59
N GLY A 750 -16.52 16.38 -23.62
CA GLY A 750 -17.91 15.99 -23.46
C GLY A 750 -18.74 16.25 -24.71
N LYS A 751 -18.59 17.43 -25.32
CA LYS A 751 -19.28 17.75 -26.59
C LYS A 751 -18.88 16.80 -27.72
N ASN A 752 -17.59 16.48 -27.84
CA ASN A 752 -17.13 15.47 -28.81
C ASN A 752 -17.81 14.13 -28.56
N PHE A 753 -17.80 13.67 -27.30
CA PHE A 753 -18.40 12.41 -26.91
C PHE A 753 -19.90 12.37 -27.18
N ASP A 754 -20.66 13.40 -26.79
CA ASP A 754 -22.11 13.47 -26.96
C ASP A 754 -22.53 13.39 -28.44
N ILE A 755 -21.76 14.05 -29.33
CA ILE A 755 -22.02 14.02 -30.77
C ILE A 755 -21.75 12.62 -31.34
N LEU A 756 -20.63 12.02 -30.95
CA LEU A 756 -20.26 10.67 -31.39
C LEU A 756 -21.19 9.61 -30.81
N TRP A 757 -21.57 9.73 -29.53
CA TRP A 757 -22.46 8.79 -28.86
C TRP A 757 -23.85 8.68 -29.53
N ARG A 758 -24.32 9.71 -30.21
CA ARG A 758 -25.55 9.65 -30.98
C ARG A 758 -25.45 8.85 -32.27
N GLN A 759 -24.23 8.57 -32.73
CA GLN A 759 -23.99 7.83 -33.97
C GLN A 759 -24.04 6.33 -33.70
N ASP A 760 -24.90 5.61 -34.39
CA ASP A 760 -25.04 4.16 -34.25
C ASP A 760 -23.76 3.42 -34.55
N TRP A 761 -23.04 3.83 -35.63
CA TRP A 761 -21.76 3.25 -35.96
C TRP A 761 -20.72 3.37 -34.83
N PHE A 762 -20.72 4.48 -34.09
CA PHE A 762 -19.80 4.68 -32.97
C PHE A 762 -20.09 3.72 -31.82
N VAL A 763 -21.37 3.48 -31.49
CA VAL A 763 -21.77 2.51 -30.46
C VAL A 763 -21.36 1.10 -30.87
N VAL A 764 -21.54 0.75 -32.15
CA VAL A 764 -21.15 -0.54 -32.69
C VAL A 764 -19.65 -0.76 -32.66
N GLU A 765 -18.87 0.23 -33.12
CA GLU A 765 -17.39 0.15 -33.08
C GLU A 765 -16.88 0.06 -31.66
N ARG A 766 -17.46 0.83 -30.73
CA ARG A 766 -17.10 0.76 -29.33
C ARG A 766 -17.43 -0.62 -28.72
N PHE A 767 -18.58 -1.20 -29.05
CA PHE A 767 -18.91 -2.57 -28.64
C PHE A 767 -17.91 -3.58 -29.19
N LYS A 768 -17.56 -3.50 -30.47
CA LYS A 768 -16.54 -4.37 -31.08
C LYS A 768 -15.19 -4.24 -30.39
N PHE A 769 -14.75 -3.02 -30.09
CA PHE A 769 -13.52 -2.79 -29.33
C PHE A 769 -13.58 -3.47 -27.97
N LEU A 770 -14.63 -3.24 -27.18
CA LEU A 770 -14.78 -3.81 -25.85
C LEU A 770 -14.92 -5.34 -25.90
N SER A 771 -15.58 -5.92 -26.92
CA SER A 771 -15.72 -7.37 -27.08
C SER A 771 -14.40 -8.07 -27.42
N ASN A 772 -13.44 -7.36 -28.01
CA ASN A 772 -12.11 -7.88 -28.34
C ASN A 772 -11.06 -7.61 -27.25
N ALA A 773 -11.45 -6.98 -26.14
CA ALA A 773 -10.55 -6.57 -25.08
C ALA A 773 -10.93 -7.17 -23.71
N PRO A 774 -11.06 -8.50 -23.55
CA PRO A 774 -11.46 -9.13 -22.29
C PRO A 774 -10.46 -8.84 -21.15
N HIS A 775 -9.21 -8.52 -21.48
CA HIS A 775 -8.18 -8.17 -20.49
C HIS A 775 -8.48 -6.87 -19.72
N LEU A 776 -9.36 -6.01 -20.25
CA LEU A 776 -9.75 -4.76 -19.60
C LEU A 776 -10.77 -4.93 -18.46
N PHE A 777 -11.22 -6.14 -18.16
CA PHE A 777 -12.31 -6.39 -17.20
C PHE A 777 -11.88 -7.39 -16.12
N SER A 778 -12.17 -7.09 -14.86
CA SER A 778 -11.93 -7.99 -13.73
C SER A 778 -13.03 -9.05 -13.60
N ASP A 779 -14.30 -8.66 -13.71
CA ASP A 779 -15.44 -9.58 -13.67
C ASP A 779 -15.68 -10.22 -15.05
N LYS A 780 -15.03 -11.37 -15.26
CA LYS A 780 -15.16 -12.13 -16.51
C LYS A 780 -16.56 -12.71 -16.73
N HIS A 781 -17.28 -13.00 -15.65
CA HIS A 781 -18.63 -13.57 -15.75
C HIS A 781 -19.62 -12.53 -16.28
N LEU A 782 -19.70 -11.39 -15.63
CA LEU A 782 -20.57 -10.28 -16.03
C LEU A 782 -20.16 -9.73 -17.42
N TYR A 783 -18.84 -9.65 -17.67
CA TYR A 783 -18.33 -9.32 -19.02
C TYR A 783 -18.89 -10.26 -20.08
N THR A 784 -18.78 -11.58 -19.89
CA THR A 784 -19.26 -12.59 -20.86
C THR A 784 -20.76 -12.49 -21.06
N GLU A 785 -21.53 -12.26 -20.00
CA GLU A 785 -22.98 -12.05 -20.07
C GLU A 785 -23.32 -10.82 -20.91
N LEU A 786 -22.70 -9.68 -20.64
CA LEU A 786 -22.93 -8.43 -21.39
C LEU A 786 -22.49 -8.52 -22.85
N ILE A 787 -21.37 -9.18 -23.13
CA ILE A 787 -20.94 -9.42 -24.52
C ILE A 787 -21.94 -10.31 -25.26
N THR A 788 -22.47 -11.35 -24.59
CA THR A 788 -23.49 -12.23 -25.18
C THR A 788 -24.77 -11.44 -25.52
N LEU A 789 -25.26 -10.65 -24.57
CA LEU A 789 -26.43 -9.79 -24.77
C LEU A 789 -26.21 -8.74 -25.88
N GLY A 790 -25.06 -8.09 -25.85
CA GLY A 790 -24.67 -7.09 -26.86
C GLY A 790 -24.57 -7.69 -28.28
N THR A 791 -24.02 -8.90 -28.40
CA THR A 791 -23.96 -9.63 -29.66
C THR A 791 -25.34 -9.98 -30.20
N GLN A 792 -26.28 -10.35 -29.33
CA GLN A 792 -27.69 -10.56 -29.72
C GLN A 792 -28.34 -9.26 -30.18
N CYS A 793 -28.13 -8.14 -29.48
CA CYS A 793 -28.63 -6.84 -29.91
C CYS A 793 -28.04 -6.43 -31.27
N LEU A 794 -26.75 -6.62 -31.50
CA LEU A 794 -26.08 -6.31 -32.74
C LEU A 794 -26.63 -7.19 -33.89
N SER A 795 -26.85 -8.48 -33.65
CA SER A 795 -27.44 -9.40 -34.66
C SER A 795 -28.88 -9.06 -35.00
N ALA A 796 -29.60 -8.44 -34.08
CA ALA A 796 -30.98 -7.99 -34.27
C ALA A 796 -31.07 -6.53 -34.79
N ASP A 797 -29.96 -5.86 -35.04
CA ASP A 797 -29.84 -4.44 -35.41
C ASP A 797 -30.54 -3.49 -34.41
N ASP A 798 -30.60 -3.90 -33.12
CA ASP A 798 -31.22 -3.13 -32.02
C ASP A 798 -30.18 -2.31 -31.26
N ILE A 799 -29.77 -1.18 -31.87
CA ILE A 799 -28.70 -0.32 -31.33
C ILE A 799 -29.17 0.39 -30.06
N GLU A 800 -30.46 0.66 -29.92
CA GLU A 800 -30.98 1.32 -28.69
C GLU A 800 -30.82 0.46 -27.44
N LYS A 801 -30.96 -0.88 -27.56
CA LYS A 801 -30.66 -1.81 -26.45
C LYS A 801 -29.16 -2.06 -26.31
N LEU A 802 -28.36 -1.88 -27.36
CA LEU A 802 -26.91 -2.02 -27.31
C LEU A 802 -26.25 -0.87 -26.51
N ARG A 803 -26.78 0.37 -26.58
CA ARG A 803 -26.23 1.55 -25.91
C ARG A 803 -26.03 1.36 -24.40
N PRO A 804 -27.03 0.95 -23.60
CA PRO A 804 -26.83 0.73 -22.17
C PRO A 804 -25.84 -0.38 -21.87
N ILE A 805 -25.73 -1.41 -22.70
CA ILE A 805 -24.74 -2.48 -22.54
C ILE A 805 -23.33 -1.94 -22.75
N VAL A 806 -23.12 -1.13 -23.78
CA VAL A 806 -21.82 -0.48 -24.06
C VAL A 806 -21.46 0.49 -22.95
N ALA A 807 -22.43 1.25 -22.43
CA ALA A 807 -22.21 2.12 -21.27
C ALA A 807 -21.77 1.33 -20.04
N GLN A 808 -22.48 0.22 -19.72
CA GLN A 808 -22.15 -0.63 -18.58
C GLN A 808 -20.77 -1.27 -18.73
N LEU A 809 -20.45 -1.82 -19.91
CA LEU A 809 -19.11 -2.35 -20.19
C LEU A 809 -18.03 -1.27 -20.02
N SER A 810 -18.29 -0.04 -20.50
CA SER A 810 -17.32 1.05 -20.34
C SER A 810 -17.04 1.37 -18.87
N LEU A 811 -18.06 1.34 -18.02
CA LEU A 811 -17.93 1.59 -16.57
C LEU A 811 -17.21 0.48 -15.81
N MET A 812 -17.21 -0.76 -16.33
CA MET A 812 -16.59 -1.92 -15.70
C MET A 812 -15.10 -2.07 -16.02
N ARG A 813 -14.52 -1.22 -16.84
CA ARG A 813 -13.09 -1.30 -17.21
C ARG A 813 -12.20 -1.05 -15.99
N ILE A 814 -11.14 -1.86 -15.86
CA ILE A 814 -10.13 -1.74 -14.78
C ILE A 814 -9.39 -0.41 -14.85
N VAL A 815 -9.09 0.03 -16.07
CA VAL A 815 -8.40 1.31 -16.33
C VAL A 815 -9.34 2.24 -17.07
N SER A 816 -9.57 3.41 -16.52
CA SER A 816 -10.38 4.46 -17.16
C SER A 816 -9.55 5.13 -18.26
N GLY A 817 -10.03 5.06 -19.48
CA GLY A 817 -9.52 5.89 -20.59
C GLY A 817 -10.22 7.26 -20.61
N PRO A 818 -9.73 8.21 -21.42
CA PRO A 818 -10.34 9.55 -21.56
C PRO A 818 -11.84 9.52 -21.87
N ASP A 819 -12.29 8.47 -22.54
CA ASP A 819 -13.70 8.27 -22.91
C ASP A 819 -14.57 7.79 -21.74
N ASN A 820 -13.98 7.17 -20.72
CA ASN A 820 -14.71 6.72 -19.53
C ASN A 820 -14.93 7.85 -18.54
N GLU A 821 -14.07 8.88 -18.53
CA GLU A 821 -14.26 10.07 -17.69
C GLU A 821 -15.61 10.77 -17.93
N MET A 822 -16.22 10.53 -19.11
CA MET A 822 -17.54 11.09 -19.45
C MET A 822 -18.71 10.22 -18.94
N LEU A 823 -18.48 8.93 -18.70
CA LEU A 823 -19.50 7.99 -18.24
C LEU A 823 -19.44 7.72 -16.73
N ASP A 824 -18.25 7.76 -16.16
CA ASP A 824 -17.96 7.40 -14.76
C ASP A 824 -17.62 8.65 -13.93
N ASN A 825 -18.61 9.44 -13.62
CA ASN A 825 -18.45 10.66 -12.82
C ASN A 825 -18.60 10.38 -11.32
N ALA A 826 -17.81 11.08 -10.50
CA ALA A 826 -18.15 11.26 -9.09
C ALA A 826 -19.53 11.91 -8.97
N ASN A 827 -20.31 11.47 -8.00
CA ASN A 827 -21.66 12.01 -7.77
C ASN A 827 -21.82 12.57 -6.36
N ILE A 828 -20.72 13.01 -5.76
CA ILE A 828 -20.67 13.75 -4.50
C ILE A 828 -19.95 15.08 -4.68
N ILE A 829 -20.35 16.08 -3.91
CA ILE A 829 -19.83 17.45 -3.97
C ILE A 829 -19.35 17.86 -2.58
N LYS A 830 -18.28 18.64 -2.51
CA LYS A 830 -17.86 19.28 -1.26
C LYS A 830 -18.97 20.20 -0.72
N ALA A 831 -19.29 20.09 0.57
CA ALA A 831 -20.35 20.89 1.22
C ALA A 831 -20.02 22.36 1.36
#